data_70991d5d39d772b4dddb730d40cf698a
#
_entry.id   70991d5d39d772b4dddb730d40cf698a
#
_cell.length_a   1.000
_cell.length_b   1.000
_cell.length_c   1.000
_cell.angle_alpha   90.00
_cell.angle_beta   90.00
_cell.angle_gamma   90.00
#
_symmetry.space_group_name_H-M   'P 1'
#
loop_
_entity.id
_entity.type
_entity.pdbx_description
1 polymer ?
#
loop_
_entity_poly.entity_id
_entity_poly.type
_entity_poly.pdbx_seq_one_letter_code
_entity_poly.pdbx_strand_id
1 'polypeptide(L)'
;MEEDMKKGLVKSGFFWLFAFVAFIGIMFWINGGTGTAESTSISSTEFVEYLEDNRVEKFSIRPNNNIYEIEGKLRQGAEIEVKDDSTFSIIGGSDQKVSEFTSAIIRNDAVVDEVYQLARQNGVKNETHEEPTSGLWSSIILTFLPIIILVGFFYFMMMGRGQGGGGGRGVMNFGKSKAKKNDPEKSKVRFSHVAGADEEKAELVEIVEFLKDPRRFSELGARIPAGVLLEGPPGTGKTLLAKAVAGEAGVPFYSISGSEFVEMFVGVGASRVRDLFENAKKNSPAIIFIDEIDAVGRQRGAGMGGGHDEREQTLNQLLVEMDGFEGNEGIIVMAATNRQDILDPALLRPGRFDRRILVGRPDVKGREAILRVHAKNKPISDKIDLKLIAKQTPGFSGADLENLLNEAALVAARRRSKLVEAQDLDEAHDRVIAGPAKKDRVISDRERKMVAYHEAGHTICGLVLSDARTVHKVTIVPRGRAGGYAIMLPKEDRFLMTKKELFDQIVGLLGGRVAEEIVFDSQSSGASNDFQQATQIARAMVTQYGMSDVLGPVQYEGESKVFMGRDLGQNPSYSQDYAEKIDQEVLRILNEAHAKAREIIEEHKDTHKLIAEKLLEVETLDANEIKSLFETGEMPKDSDNAKAKYPSEKTDDSDEAEDGIGTSYEEIVANQEKVEQKKNKSDRFTDNDSVEDLKHIDENDKSEDTDETDQSSEAKASDTDDKDDSNDDGVQNPLN
;
A
#
# COMPACT_ATOMS: atom_id res chain seq x y z
N MET A 1 -44.30 15.48 40.89
CA MET A 1 -44.18 14.55 39.76
C MET A 1 -44.58 15.17 38.41
N GLU A 2 -45.65 16.00 38.37
CA GLU A 2 -46.06 16.67 37.09
C GLU A 2 -45.17 17.87 36.72
N GLU A 3 -44.60 18.58 37.66
CA GLU A 3 -43.68 19.72 37.41
C GLU A 3 -42.27 19.26 36.99
N ASP A 4 -41.82 18.12 37.44
CA ASP A 4 -40.52 17.57 37.06
C ASP A 4 -40.57 16.89 35.69
N MET A 5 -41.71 16.36 35.27
CA MET A 5 -41.92 15.84 33.92
C MET A 5 -41.93 16.98 32.88
N LYS A 6 -42.51 18.14 33.17
CA LYS A 6 -42.51 19.31 32.28
C LYS A 6 -41.11 19.90 32.12
N LYS A 7 -40.28 19.90 33.16
CA LYS A 7 -38.87 20.35 33.11
C LYS A 7 -37.96 19.38 32.35
N GLY A 8 -38.28 18.07 32.31
CA GLY A 8 -37.56 17.06 31.55
C GLY A 8 -37.81 17.13 30.03
N LEU A 9 -39.07 17.41 29.62
CA LEU A 9 -39.44 17.49 28.22
C LEU A 9 -38.77 18.68 27.49
N VAL A 10 -38.68 19.85 28.18
CA VAL A 10 -38.06 21.06 27.57
C VAL A 10 -36.53 20.94 27.46
N LYS A 11 -35.89 20.04 28.22
CA LYS A 11 -34.44 19.75 28.14
C LYS A 11 -34.08 18.70 27.07
N SER A 12 -35.03 18.01 26.47
CA SER A 12 -34.81 17.02 25.45
C SER A 12 -34.54 17.70 24.11
N GLY A 13 -33.43 17.37 23.47
CA GLY A 13 -33.13 17.82 22.10
C GLY A 13 -34.23 17.43 21.10
N PHE A 14 -35.00 16.38 21.37
CA PHE A 14 -36.17 15.92 20.60
C PHE A 14 -37.34 16.94 20.65
N PHE A 15 -37.56 17.62 21.79
CA PHE A 15 -38.60 18.65 21.90
C PHE A 15 -38.29 19.83 20.98
N TRP A 16 -37.04 20.26 20.94
CA TRP A 16 -36.59 21.36 20.07
C TRP A 16 -36.56 21.02 18.62
N LEU A 17 -36.22 19.78 18.26
CA LEU A 17 -36.35 19.26 16.90
C LEU A 17 -37.84 19.27 16.45
N PHE A 18 -38.74 18.82 17.31
CA PHE A 18 -40.16 18.81 17.03
C PHE A 18 -40.72 20.23 16.93
N ALA A 19 -40.31 21.15 17.78
CA ALA A 19 -40.68 22.55 17.72
C ALA A 19 -40.19 23.24 16.44
N PHE A 20 -38.98 22.87 15.97
CA PHE A 20 -38.41 23.36 14.73
C PHE A 20 -39.15 22.82 13.50
N VAL A 21 -39.48 21.54 13.46
CA VAL A 21 -40.27 20.92 12.38
C VAL A 21 -41.71 21.50 12.36
N ALA A 22 -42.32 21.69 13.55
CA ALA A 22 -43.65 22.34 13.65
C ALA A 22 -43.60 23.80 13.19
N PHE A 23 -42.51 24.54 13.50
CA PHE A 23 -42.33 25.91 13.04
C PHE A 23 -42.15 25.97 11.51
N ILE A 24 -41.40 25.09 10.91
CA ILE A 24 -41.26 24.96 9.45
C ILE A 24 -42.63 24.62 8.83
N GLY A 25 -43.36 23.68 9.44
CA GLY A 25 -44.73 23.32 8.98
C GLY A 25 -45.70 24.49 9.02
N ILE A 26 -45.66 25.31 10.09
CA ILE A 26 -46.46 26.52 10.22
C ILE A 26 -46.04 27.60 9.20
N MET A 27 -44.71 27.76 8.99
CA MET A 27 -44.20 28.67 7.96
C MET A 27 -44.63 28.24 6.55
N PHE A 28 -44.60 26.93 6.26
CA PHE A 28 -45.09 26.37 5.00
C PHE A 28 -46.61 26.58 4.87
N TRP A 29 -47.38 26.41 5.95
CA TRP A 29 -48.82 26.63 5.95
C TRP A 29 -49.23 28.13 5.77
N ILE A 30 -48.48 29.05 6.39
CA ILE A 30 -48.71 30.51 6.24
C ILE A 30 -48.28 30.97 4.83
N ASN A 31 -47.22 30.44 4.25
CA ASN A 31 -46.73 30.80 2.92
C ASN A 31 -47.46 30.06 1.80
N GLY A 32 -48.09 28.91 2.06
CA GLY A 32 -48.90 28.14 1.11
C GLY A 32 -50.39 28.46 1.11
N GLY A 33 -50.83 29.45 1.91
CA GLY A 33 -52.24 29.70 2.20
C GLY A 33 -52.95 30.83 1.40
N THR A 34 -52.37 31.36 0.30
CA THR A 34 -53.15 32.18 -0.66
C THR A 34 -53.38 31.31 -1.88
N GLY A 35 -54.61 30.72 -1.94
CA GLY A 35 -55.08 29.99 -3.12
C GLY A 35 -55.08 30.89 -4.32
N THR A 36 -54.04 30.83 -5.12
CA THR A 36 -54.08 31.30 -6.51
C THR A 36 -54.75 30.20 -7.31
N ALA A 37 -55.80 30.54 -8.05
CA ALA A 37 -56.37 29.64 -9.05
C ALA A 37 -55.24 29.07 -9.91
N GLU A 38 -55.32 27.78 -10.23
CA GLU A 38 -54.30 27.11 -11.05
C GLU A 38 -54.23 27.81 -12.41
N SER A 39 -53.20 28.60 -12.63
CA SER A 39 -52.90 29.27 -13.90
C SER A 39 -51.73 28.54 -14.57
N THR A 40 -51.83 28.28 -15.87
CA THR A 40 -50.80 27.62 -16.66
C THR A 40 -49.92 28.66 -17.34
N SER A 41 -48.60 28.44 -17.33
CA SER A 41 -47.66 29.31 -18.04
C SER A 41 -47.63 28.95 -19.53
N ILE A 42 -47.91 29.95 -20.40
CA ILE A 42 -47.81 29.83 -21.85
C ILE A 42 -46.69 30.72 -22.39
N SER A 43 -46.13 30.37 -23.54
CA SER A 43 -45.09 31.17 -24.18
C SER A 43 -45.67 32.54 -24.69
N SER A 44 -44.78 33.51 -24.89
CA SER A 44 -45.18 34.83 -25.48
C SER A 44 -45.79 34.67 -26.87
N THR A 45 -45.32 33.73 -27.66
CA THR A 45 -45.83 33.44 -29.00
C THR A 45 -47.26 32.88 -28.97
N GLU A 46 -47.50 31.90 -28.09
CA GLU A 46 -48.84 31.34 -27.90
C GLU A 46 -49.84 32.36 -27.35
N PHE A 47 -49.38 33.28 -26.49
CA PHE A 47 -50.26 34.37 -26.03
C PHE A 47 -50.70 35.28 -27.17
N VAL A 48 -49.81 35.68 -28.09
CA VAL A 48 -50.14 36.50 -29.26
C VAL A 48 -51.11 35.74 -30.19
N GLU A 49 -50.83 34.43 -30.43
CA GLU A 49 -51.73 33.60 -31.26
C GLU A 49 -53.11 33.46 -30.63
N TYR A 50 -53.21 33.32 -29.29
CA TYR A 50 -54.53 33.30 -28.62
C TYR A 50 -55.23 34.64 -28.65
N LEU A 51 -54.51 35.76 -28.74
CA LEU A 51 -55.11 37.09 -28.98
C LEU A 51 -55.63 37.21 -30.41
N GLU A 52 -54.88 36.76 -31.42
CA GLU A 52 -55.27 36.73 -32.83
C GLU A 52 -56.54 35.88 -33.08
N ASP A 53 -56.52 34.67 -32.48
CA ASP A 53 -57.63 33.71 -32.55
C ASP A 53 -58.89 34.14 -31.73
N ASN A 54 -58.84 35.28 -31.07
CA ASN A 54 -59.95 35.80 -30.24
C ASN A 54 -60.35 34.85 -29.09
N ARG A 55 -59.34 34.08 -28.55
CA ARG A 55 -59.56 33.12 -27.46
C ARG A 55 -59.41 33.73 -26.07
N VAL A 56 -58.87 34.95 -25.95
CA VAL A 56 -58.68 35.67 -24.69
C VAL A 56 -59.90 36.51 -24.35
N GLU A 57 -60.39 36.42 -23.13
CA GLU A 57 -61.50 37.22 -22.60
C GLU A 57 -61.00 38.52 -21.97
N LYS A 58 -60.00 38.43 -21.12
CA LYS A 58 -59.33 39.54 -20.44
C LYS A 58 -57.92 39.22 -20.09
N PHE A 59 -57.05 40.23 -19.99
CA PHE A 59 -55.70 40.07 -19.43
C PHE A 59 -55.27 41.33 -18.70
N SER A 60 -54.31 41.16 -17.76
CA SER A 60 -53.64 42.27 -17.06
C SER A 60 -52.15 42.22 -17.35
N ILE A 61 -51.53 43.39 -17.48
CA ILE A 61 -50.09 43.55 -17.70
C ILE A 61 -49.52 44.19 -16.46
N ARG A 62 -48.46 43.52 -15.89
CA ARG A 62 -47.67 44.03 -14.77
C ARG A 62 -46.22 44.19 -15.19
N PRO A 63 -45.61 45.36 -15.03
CA PRO A 63 -44.17 45.52 -15.25
C PRO A 63 -43.40 44.82 -14.14
N ASN A 64 -42.39 43.98 -14.52
CA ASN A 64 -41.47 43.34 -13.63
C ASN A 64 -40.06 43.37 -14.24
N ASN A 65 -39.23 44.30 -13.77
CA ASN A 65 -37.86 44.50 -14.29
C ASN A 65 -37.81 44.67 -15.83
N ASN A 66 -37.24 43.67 -16.55
CA ASN A 66 -37.04 43.70 -18.01
C ASN A 66 -38.15 43.01 -18.80
N ILE A 67 -39.19 42.53 -18.17
CA ILE A 67 -40.31 41.82 -18.79
C ILE A 67 -41.64 42.41 -18.33
N TYR A 68 -42.67 42.20 -19.11
CA TYR A 68 -44.04 42.36 -18.67
C TYR A 68 -44.66 41.01 -18.40
N GLU A 69 -45.12 40.80 -17.16
CA GLU A 69 -45.90 39.63 -16.78
C GLU A 69 -47.36 39.86 -17.16
N ILE A 70 -47.94 38.89 -17.84
CA ILE A 70 -49.30 38.89 -18.28
C ILE A 70 -50.08 37.82 -17.56
N GLU A 71 -51.13 38.18 -16.88
CA GLU A 71 -52.12 37.26 -16.34
C GLU A 71 -53.43 37.41 -17.12
N GLY A 72 -53.92 36.30 -17.66
CA GLY A 72 -55.10 36.36 -18.51
C GLY A 72 -56.08 35.22 -18.27
N LYS A 73 -57.30 35.44 -18.80
CA LYS A 73 -58.34 34.44 -18.76
C LYS A 73 -58.88 34.19 -20.18
N LEU A 74 -59.07 32.93 -20.52
CA LEU A 74 -59.63 32.52 -21.80
C LEU A 74 -61.15 32.58 -21.79
N ARG A 75 -61.75 32.77 -22.98
CA ARG A 75 -63.17 32.70 -23.16
C ARG A 75 -63.75 31.32 -22.93
N GLN A 76 -65.05 31.23 -22.55
CA GLN A 76 -65.66 29.91 -22.32
C GLN A 76 -65.62 29.06 -23.59
N GLY A 77 -64.99 27.85 -23.40
CA GLY A 77 -64.77 26.91 -24.49
C GLY A 77 -63.35 26.88 -25.08
N ALA A 78 -62.45 27.79 -24.65
CA ALA A 78 -61.05 27.80 -25.00
C ALA A 78 -60.25 27.36 -23.76
N GLU A 79 -60.05 26.07 -23.61
CA GLU A 79 -59.32 25.46 -22.46
C GLU A 79 -57.95 25.00 -22.92
N ILE A 80 -56.96 25.05 -22.02
CA ILE A 80 -55.59 24.56 -22.25
C ILE A 80 -55.43 23.20 -21.56
N GLU A 81 -55.01 22.19 -22.33
CA GLU A 81 -54.63 20.88 -21.78
C GLU A 81 -53.22 20.93 -21.23
N VAL A 82 -53.08 20.76 -19.93
CA VAL A 82 -51.76 20.73 -19.25
C VAL A 82 -51.23 19.33 -19.29
N LYS A 83 -50.08 19.10 -19.96
CA LYS A 83 -49.26 17.91 -19.81
C LYS A 83 -48.34 18.11 -18.62
N ASP A 84 -48.58 17.40 -17.55
CA ASP A 84 -47.76 17.44 -16.33
C ASP A 84 -46.48 16.59 -16.53
N ASP A 85 -45.36 17.26 -16.74
CA ASP A 85 -44.01 16.65 -16.87
C ASP A 85 -43.27 16.58 -15.52
N SER A 86 -44.00 16.63 -14.40
CA SER A 86 -43.39 16.55 -13.08
C SER A 86 -43.17 15.09 -12.63
N THR A 87 -41.90 14.73 -12.31
CA THR A 87 -41.40 13.42 -11.91
C THR A 87 -41.93 12.92 -10.55
N PHE A 88 -43.03 13.47 -10.03
CA PHE A 88 -43.54 13.14 -8.68
C PHE A 88 -45.03 12.75 -8.62
N SER A 89 -45.65 12.40 -9.75
CA SER A 89 -47.06 11.96 -9.74
C SER A 89 -47.20 10.42 -9.72
N ILE A 90 -47.05 9.81 -8.52
CA ILE A 90 -47.36 8.38 -8.30
C ILE A 90 -48.80 8.15 -7.77
N ILE A 91 -49.58 9.22 -7.53
CA ILE A 91 -50.98 9.06 -7.04
C ILE A 91 -51.91 10.01 -7.81
N GLY A 92 -52.53 9.50 -8.86
CA GLY A 92 -53.78 10.01 -9.42
C GLY A 92 -53.68 11.31 -10.25
N GLY A 93 -53.15 11.24 -11.49
CA GLY A 93 -53.25 12.31 -12.47
C GLY A 93 -54.64 12.30 -13.13
N SER A 94 -55.43 13.39 -12.94
CA SER A 94 -56.57 13.72 -13.80
C SER A 94 -56.15 14.91 -14.68
N ASP A 95 -56.35 14.79 -16.01
CA ASP A 95 -56.17 15.89 -16.94
C ASP A 95 -57.04 17.08 -16.50
N GLN A 96 -56.40 18.14 -15.99
CA GLN A 96 -57.08 19.35 -15.56
C GLN A 96 -57.08 20.36 -16.73
N LYS A 97 -58.27 20.84 -17.06
CA LYS A 97 -58.46 21.89 -18.03
C LYS A 97 -58.50 23.25 -17.32
N VAL A 98 -57.57 24.11 -17.67
CA VAL A 98 -57.35 25.39 -17.00
C VAL A 98 -57.79 26.54 -17.93
N SER A 99 -58.53 27.51 -17.39
CA SER A 99 -59.00 28.67 -18.11
C SER A 99 -58.20 29.95 -17.81
N GLU A 100 -57.29 29.93 -16.85
CA GLU A 100 -56.44 31.07 -16.49
C GLU A 100 -55.00 30.77 -16.88
N PHE A 101 -54.29 31.75 -17.45
CA PHE A 101 -52.94 31.59 -17.93
C PHE A 101 -52.02 32.72 -17.46
N THR A 102 -50.72 32.45 -17.41
CA THR A 102 -49.68 33.45 -17.23
C THR A 102 -48.72 33.40 -18.41
N SER A 103 -48.24 34.57 -18.85
CA SER A 103 -47.23 34.69 -19.91
C SER A 103 -46.27 35.84 -19.59
N ALA A 104 -45.11 35.87 -20.23
CA ALA A 104 -44.16 36.94 -20.10
C ALA A 104 -43.67 37.41 -21.46
N ILE A 105 -43.74 38.75 -21.68
CA ILE A 105 -43.18 39.37 -22.88
C ILE A 105 -42.05 40.32 -22.54
N ILE A 106 -41.07 40.42 -23.46
CA ILE A 106 -39.94 41.33 -23.31
C ILE A 106 -40.44 42.78 -23.36
N ARG A 107 -39.91 43.64 -22.50
CA ARG A 107 -40.21 45.08 -22.45
C ARG A 107 -39.70 45.78 -23.70
N ASN A 108 -40.51 45.75 -24.76
CA ASN A 108 -40.27 46.41 -26.05
C ASN A 108 -41.55 47.09 -26.49
N ASP A 109 -41.45 48.38 -26.73
CA ASP A 109 -42.60 49.21 -27.07
C ASP A 109 -43.35 48.74 -28.35
N ALA A 110 -42.62 48.17 -29.30
CA ALA A 110 -43.21 47.63 -30.51
C ALA A 110 -44.10 46.40 -30.26
N VAL A 111 -43.67 45.48 -29.42
CA VAL A 111 -44.43 44.27 -29.08
C VAL A 111 -45.61 44.60 -28.20
N VAL A 112 -45.46 45.57 -27.31
CA VAL A 112 -46.55 46.03 -26.45
C VAL A 112 -47.63 46.71 -27.29
N ASP A 113 -47.29 47.58 -28.28
CA ASP A 113 -48.21 48.21 -29.19
C ASP A 113 -48.97 47.19 -30.04
N GLU A 114 -48.31 46.15 -30.52
CA GLU A 114 -48.94 45.06 -31.27
C GLU A 114 -49.96 44.29 -30.42
N VAL A 115 -49.64 43.96 -29.19
CA VAL A 115 -50.55 43.32 -28.23
C VAL A 115 -51.74 44.19 -27.95
N TYR A 116 -51.57 45.51 -27.77
CA TYR A 116 -52.67 46.43 -27.55
C TYR A 116 -53.56 46.65 -28.81
N GLN A 117 -52.98 46.62 -30.01
CA GLN A 117 -53.71 46.70 -31.26
C GLN A 117 -54.61 45.47 -31.47
N LEU A 118 -54.01 44.24 -31.25
CA LEU A 118 -54.74 42.98 -31.34
C LEU A 118 -55.88 42.91 -30.29
N ALA A 119 -55.60 43.34 -29.07
CA ALA A 119 -56.59 43.38 -28.01
C ALA A 119 -57.76 44.30 -28.33
N ARG A 120 -57.53 45.50 -28.96
CA ARG A 120 -58.55 46.43 -29.41
C ARG A 120 -59.34 45.87 -30.57
N GLN A 121 -58.72 45.23 -31.55
CA GLN A 121 -59.40 44.62 -32.70
C GLN A 121 -60.38 43.53 -32.25
N ASN A 122 -60.01 42.73 -31.29
CA ASN A 122 -60.78 41.59 -30.80
C ASN A 122 -61.61 41.86 -29.55
N GLY A 123 -61.67 43.17 -29.11
CA GLY A 123 -62.55 43.62 -28.02
C GLY A 123 -62.18 42.98 -26.65
N VAL A 124 -60.89 42.63 -26.46
CA VAL A 124 -60.37 42.01 -25.20
C VAL A 124 -60.21 43.12 -24.16
N LYS A 125 -60.71 42.88 -22.96
CA LYS A 125 -60.49 43.78 -21.81
C LYS A 125 -59.09 43.69 -21.29
N ASN A 126 -58.37 44.81 -21.21
CA ASN A 126 -57.02 44.90 -20.66
C ASN A 126 -57.02 45.86 -19.48
N GLU A 127 -56.25 45.46 -18.44
CA GLU A 127 -55.98 46.25 -17.24
C GLU A 127 -54.47 46.39 -17.10
N THR A 128 -53.99 47.59 -16.75
CA THR A 128 -52.55 47.82 -16.50
C THR A 128 -52.35 48.11 -15.01
N HIS A 129 -51.49 47.45 -14.37
CA HIS A 129 -51.12 47.69 -12.95
C HIS A 129 -49.82 48.45 -12.88
N GLU A 130 -49.69 49.33 -11.90
CA GLU A 130 -48.44 50.05 -11.61
C GLU A 130 -47.45 49.09 -10.97
N GLU A 131 -46.12 49.40 -11.09
CA GLU A 131 -45.09 48.64 -10.42
C GLU A 131 -45.38 48.57 -8.92
N PRO A 132 -45.38 47.40 -8.31
CA PRO A 132 -45.59 47.29 -6.88
C PRO A 132 -44.42 47.96 -6.15
N THR A 133 -44.64 49.12 -5.60
CA THR A 133 -43.75 49.75 -4.61
C THR A 133 -43.83 48.92 -3.33
N SER A 134 -43.39 47.65 -3.43
CA SER A 134 -43.25 46.78 -2.26
C SER A 134 -42.20 47.39 -1.38
N GLY A 135 -42.61 47.81 -0.22
CA GLY A 135 -41.74 48.45 0.73
C GLY A 135 -40.52 47.59 0.98
N LEU A 136 -39.35 48.07 0.59
CA LEU A 136 -38.03 47.44 0.85
C LEU A 136 -37.94 46.95 2.30
N TRP A 137 -38.61 47.57 3.21
CA TRP A 137 -38.67 47.23 4.62
C TRP A 137 -39.42 45.94 4.93
N SER A 138 -40.53 45.62 4.23
CA SER A 138 -41.25 44.37 4.47
C SER A 138 -40.48 43.16 3.95
N SER A 139 -39.80 43.28 2.82
CA SER A 139 -38.94 42.23 2.26
C SER A 139 -37.68 42.00 3.13
N ILE A 140 -37.07 43.08 3.63
CA ILE A 140 -35.93 43.01 4.54
C ILE A 140 -36.34 42.35 5.86
N ILE A 141 -37.46 42.73 6.45
CA ILE A 141 -37.95 42.15 7.70
C ILE A 141 -38.26 40.65 7.50
N LEU A 142 -38.95 40.30 6.40
CA LEU A 142 -39.35 38.93 6.14
C LEU A 142 -38.12 38.00 5.85
N THR A 143 -37.06 38.56 5.22
CA THR A 143 -35.82 37.81 4.90
C THR A 143 -34.89 37.71 6.10
N PHE A 144 -34.75 38.77 6.89
CA PHE A 144 -33.77 38.79 8.00
C PHE A 144 -34.35 38.37 9.35
N LEU A 145 -35.65 38.41 9.55
CA LEU A 145 -36.29 37.95 10.80
C LEU A 145 -35.99 36.49 11.13
N PRO A 146 -36.08 35.54 10.18
CA PRO A 146 -35.67 34.14 10.45
C PRO A 146 -34.20 34.01 10.79
N ILE A 147 -33.31 34.78 10.14
CA ILE A 147 -31.89 34.79 10.39
C ILE A 147 -31.61 35.36 11.80
N ILE A 148 -32.25 36.44 12.19
CA ILE A 148 -32.12 37.04 13.53
C ILE A 148 -32.61 36.07 14.60
N ILE A 149 -33.75 35.39 14.37
CA ILE A 149 -34.28 34.38 15.28
C ILE A 149 -33.29 33.19 15.38
N LEU A 150 -32.69 32.74 14.26
CA LEU A 150 -31.74 31.65 14.21
C LEU A 150 -30.44 32.03 14.91
N VAL A 151 -29.92 33.23 14.70
CA VAL A 151 -28.71 33.75 15.41
C VAL A 151 -29.02 33.94 16.90
N GLY A 152 -30.19 34.49 17.27
CA GLY A 152 -30.63 34.59 18.64
C GLY A 152 -30.82 33.26 19.33
N PHE A 153 -31.35 32.25 18.61
CA PHE A 153 -31.44 30.86 19.08
C PHE A 153 -30.05 30.23 19.25
N PHE A 154 -29.14 30.45 18.32
CA PHE A 154 -27.75 29.95 18.41
C PHE A 154 -27.01 30.64 19.58
N TYR A 155 -27.19 31.92 19.74
CA TYR A 155 -26.66 32.71 20.87
C TYR A 155 -27.22 32.22 22.22
N PHE A 156 -28.54 31.98 22.32
CA PHE A 156 -29.19 31.42 23.50
C PHE A 156 -28.74 29.99 23.78
N MET A 157 -28.58 29.17 22.77
CA MET A 157 -28.03 27.79 22.87
C MET A 157 -26.59 27.80 23.34
N MET A 158 -25.81 28.79 22.92
CA MET A 158 -24.42 28.97 23.32
C MET A 158 -24.29 29.53 24.74
N MET A 159 -25.17 30.47 25.15
CA MET A 159 -25.21 31.06 26.45
C MET A 159 -25.84 30.14 27.54
N GLY A 160 -26.81 29.32 27.14
CA GLY A 160 -27.43 28.31 28.02
C GLY A 160 -26.51 27.13 28.37
N ARG A 161 -25.39 26.94 27.66
CA ARG A 161 -24.37 25.93 27.92
C ARG A 161 -23.21 26.40 28.83
N GLY A 162 -23.21 27.66 29.23
CA GLY A 162 -22.14 28.26 30.06
C GLY A 162 -22.12 27.90 31.53
N GLN A 163 -23.13 27.17 32.04
CA GLN A 163 -23.23 26.92 33.51
C GLN A 163 -23.46 25.44 33.87
N GLY A 164 -23.05 24.50 33.01
CA GLY A 164 -23.03 23.07 33.30
C GLY A 164 -21.89 22.40 32.56
N GLY A 165 -20.73 22.26 33.20
CA GLY A 165 -19.50 21.76 32.62
C GLY A 165 -19.66 20.46 31.82
N GLY A 166 -19.41 20.49 30.50
CA GLY A 166 -19.32 19.27 29.70
C GLY A 166 -19.28 19.39 28.16
N GLY A 167 -19.53 20.55 27.57
CA GLY A 167 -19.71 20.66 26.13
C GLY A 167 -18.57 21.30 25.31
N GLY A 168 -17.60 21.97 25.91
CA GLY A 168 -16.48 22.62 25.25
C GLY A 168 -15.27 21.70 24.96
N ARG A 169 -15.27 20.48 25.47
CA ARG A 169 -14.15 19.53 25.32
C ARG A 169 -14.12 18.79 23.99
N GLY A 170 -15.22 18.76 23.23
CA GLY A 170 -15.28 18.04 21.94
C GLY A 170 -14.49 18.71 20.83
N VAL A 171 -14.58 20.03 20.72
CA VAL A 171 -13.93 20.78 19.62
C VAL A 171 -12.43 21.00 19.87
N MET A 172 -12.00 21.09 21.15
CA MET A 172 -10.57 21.20 21.50
C MET A 172 -9.80 19.87 21.43
N ASN A 173 -10.49 18.74 21.28
CA ASN A 173 -9.81 17.43 21.25
C ASN A 173 -9.43 16.95 19.84
N PHE A 174 -9.83 17.63 18.77
CA PHE A 174 -9.48 17.23 17.41
C PHE A 174 -7.97 17.28 17.12
N GLY A 175 -7.24 18.15 17.77
CA GLY A 175 -5.79 18.29 17.63
C GLY A 175 -4.94 17.44 18.58
N LYS A 176 -5.57 16.68 19.50
CA LYS A 176 -4.79 15.82 20.41
C LYS A 176 -4.35 14.54 19.73
N SER A 177 -3.11 14.15 20.03
CA SER A 177 -2.54 12.89 19.56
C SER A 177 -3.36 11.70 20.09
N LYS A 178 -3.67 10.77 19.18
CA LYS A 178 -4.28 9.47 19.52
C LYS A 178 -3.21 8.41 19.88
N ALA A 179 -1.96 8.82 20.02
CA ALA A 179 -0.85 7.93 20.30
C ALA A 179 -1.13 7.06 21.53
N LYS A 180 -0.95 5.75 21.36
CA LYS A 180 -1.09 4.80 22.46
C LYS A 180 0.19 4.85 23.31
N LYS A 181 0.06 5.36 24.54
CA LYS A 181 1.13 5.27 25.53
C LYS A 181 1.15 3.86 26.10
N ASN A 182 2.21 3.11 25.85
CA ASN A 182 2.50 1.88 26.57
C ASN A 182 3.46 2.21 27.71
N ASP A 183 2.97 2.09 28.95
CA ASP A 183 3.81 2.28 30.12
C ASP A 183 4.85 1.17 30.21
N PRO A 184 6.08 1.44 30.71
CA PRO A 184 7.17 0.47 30.77
C PRO A 184 6.81 -0.82 31.54
N GLU A 185 6.00 -0.69 32.59
CA GLU A 185 5.53 -1.83 33.40
C GLU A 185 4.59 -2.78 32.61
N LYS A 186 3.96 -2.30 31.51
CA LYS A 186 3.05 -3.07 30.67
C LYS A 186 3.71 -3.64 29.42
N SER A 187 4.85 -3.10 29.00
CA SER A 187 5.59 -3.62 27.84
C SER A 187 6.37 -4.87 28.25
N LYS A 188 5.75 -6.04 28.05
CA LYS A 188 6.38 -7.35 28.32
C LYS A 188 7.30 -7.81 27.21
N VAL A 189 7.40 -7.05 26.10
CA VAL A 189 8.20 -7.43 24.94
C VAL A 189 9.66 -7.08 25.19
N ARG A 190 10.56 -8.07 25.02
CA ARG A 190 12.01 -7.98 25.19
C ARG A 190 12.70 -8.53 23.94
N PHE A 191 14.01 -8.36 23.83
CA PHE A 191 14.79 -8.95 22.73
C PHE A 191 14.68 -10.47 22.68
N SER A 192 14.52 -11.14 23.83
CA SER A 192 14.26 -12.58 23.90
C SER A 192 12.96 -13.04 23.23
N HIS A 193 12.01 -12.12 22.99
CA HIS A 193 10.76 -12.41 22.25
C HIS A 193 10.88 -12.15 20.75
N VAL A 194 12.01 -11.57 20.29
CA VAL A 194 12.29 -11.32 18.88
C VAL A 194 13.33 -12.35 18.43
N ALA A 195 12.96 -13.19 17.48
CA ALA A 195 13.83 -14.22 16.92
C ALA A 195 14.22 -13.88 15.48
N GLY A 196 15.38 -14.34 15.03
CA GLY A 196 15.83 -14.23 13.65
C GLY A 196 16.15 -12.81 13.19
N ALA A 197 16.63 -11.96 14.09
CA ALA A 197 17.04 -10.59 13.84
C ALA A 197 18.21 -10.22 14.78
N ASP A 198 19.21 -11.08 14.87
CA ASP A 198 20.29 -10.92 15.86
C ASP A 198 21.24 -9.78 15.50
N GLU A 199 21.49 -9.56 14.21
CA GLU A 199 22.30 -8.44 13.72
C GLU A 199 21.60 -7.11 13.97
N GLU A 200 20.30 -7.01 13.66
CA GLU A 200 19.49 -5.81 13.90
C GLU A 200 19.35 -5.50 15.41
N LYS A 201 19.27 -6.55 16.25
CA LYS A 201 19.29 -6.37 17.70
C LYS A 201 20.64 -5.80 18.16
N ALA A 202 21.75 -6.34 17.64
CA ALA A 202 23.09 -5.87 17.99
C ALA A 202 23.27 -4.37 17.67
N GLU A 203 22.77 -3.91 16.53
CA GLU A 203 22.74 -2.50 16.16
C GLU A 203 21.89 -1.64 17.10
N LEU A 204 20.83 -2.22 17.66
CA LEU A 204 19.91 -1.52 18.56
C LEU A 204 20.34 -1.55 20.04
N VAL A 205 21.34 -2.37 20.42
CA VAL A 205 21.86 -2.42 21.78
C VAL A 205 22.40 -1.06 22.21
N GLU A 206 23.13 -0.35 21.34
CA GLU A 206 23.63 1.00 21.64
C GLU A 206 22.50 1.98 22.00
N ILE A 207 21.36 1.86 21.32
CA ILE A 207 20.17 2.67 21.60
C ILE A 207 19.61 2.36 23.00
N VAL A 208 19.56 1.05 23.33
CA VAL A 208 19.11 0.60 24.66
C VAL A 208 20.07 1.08 25.75
N GLU A 209 21.37 0.97 25.55
CA GLU A 209 22.39 1.45 26.50
C GLU A 209 22.29 2.96 26.73
N PHE A 210 22.15 3.72 25.64
CA PHE A 210 21.94 5.15 25.75
C PHE A 210 20.69 5.52 26.55
N LEU A 211 19.56 4.89 26.27
CA LEU A 211 18.31 5.17 27.00
C LEU A 211 18.40 4.77 28.46
N LYS A 212 19.25 3.78 28.82
CA LYS A 212 19.53 3.38 30.21
C LYS A 212 20.46 4.35 30.93
N ASP A 213 21.55 4.77 30.26
CA ASP A 213 22.54 5.69 30.81
C ASP A 213 23.05 6.70 29.77
N PRO A 214 22.34 7.82 29.58
CA PRO A 214 22.72 8.85 28.61
C PRO A 214 24.05 9.55 28.97
N ARG A 215 24.44 9.56 30.26
CA ARG A 215 25.61 10.31 30.75
C ARG A 215 26.91 9.76 30.21
N ARG A 216 27.04 8.45 30.18
CA ARG A 216 28.21 7.74 29.65
C ARG A 216 28.60 8.20 28.22
N PHE A 217 27.61 8.43 27.38
CA PHE A 217 27.82 8.86 25.99
C PHE A 217 28.14 10.36 25.91
N SER A 218 27.49 11.18 26.72
CA SER A 218 27.73 12.61 26.76
C SER A 218 29.15 12.96 27.26
N GLU A 219 29.68 12.22 28.22
CA GLU A 219 31.04 12.41 28.75
C GLU A 219 32.12 12.17 27.70
N LEU A 220 31.86 11.27 26.74
CA LEU A 220 32.74 10.99 25.62
C LEU A 220 32.53 11.95 24.42
N GLY A 221 31.56 12.88 24.50
CA GLY A 221 31.22 13.78 23.42
C GLY A 221 30.49 13.10 22.24
N ALA A 222 30.02 11.86 22.43
CA ALA A 222 29.30 11.13 21.41
C ALA A 222 27.93 11.76 21.15
N ARG A 223 27.59 11.94 19.87
CA ARG A 223 26.25 12.36 19.43
C ARG A 223 25.41 11.12 19.19
N ILE A 224 24.31 11.03 19.88
CA ILE A 224 23.36 9.96 19.73
C ILE A 224 22.46 10.22 18.53
N PRO A 225 22.05 9.19 17.77
CA PRO A 225 21.12 9.35 16.69
C PRO A 225 19.79 9.89 17.20
N ALA A 226 19.30 10.99 16.61
CA ALA A 226 18.01 11.56 16.92
C ALA A 226 16.87 10.62 16.51
N GLY A 227 17.08 9.82 15.46
CA GLY A 227 16.12 8.87 14.96
C GLY A 227 16.72 7.63 14.32
N VAL A 228 15.92 6.55 14.37
CA VAL A 228 16.21 5.25 13.76
C VAL A 228 15.08 4.88 12.81
N LEU A 229 15.42 4.63 11.55
CA LEU A 229 14.49 4.13 10.55
C LEU A 229 14.63 2.61 10.40
N LEU A 230 13.56 1.89 10.68
CA LEU A 230 13.45 0.45 10.41
C LEU A 230 12.81 0.27 9.03
N GLU A 231 13.57 -0.22 8.08
CA GLU A 231 13.13 -0.45 6.71
C GLU A 231 13.08 -1.93 6.38
N GLY A 232 12.26 -2.34 5.43
CA GLY A 232 12.23 -3.73 4.97
C GLY A 232 10.84 -4.23 4.59
N PRO A 233 10.73 -5.47 4.10
CA PRO A 233 9.46 -6.06 3.67
C PRO A 233 8.40 -6.10 4.77
N PRO A 234 7.11 -6.15 4.43
CA PRO A 234 6.06 -6.32 5.42
C PRO A 234 6.19 -7.66 6.17
N GLY A 235 5.75 -7.68 7.43
CA GLY A 235 5.74 -8.91 8.22
C GLY A 235 7.08 -9.34 8.83
N THR A 236 8.17 -8.56 8.65
CA THR A 236 9.50 -8.90 9.18
C THR A 236 9.71 -8.55 10.66
N GLY A 237 8.71 -7.95 11.33
CA GLY A 237 8.77 -7.72 12.77
C GLY A 237 9.27 -6.33 13.19
N LYS A 238 9.34 -5.33 12.28
CA LYS A 238 9.80 -3.96 12.57
C LYS A 238 9.14 -3.33 13.80
N THR A 239 7.82 -3.38 13.88
CA THR A 239 7.04 -2.87 15.02
C THR A 239 7.32 -3.65 16.30
N LEU A 240 7.53 -4.98 16.20
CA LEU A 240 7.87 -5.83 17.34
C LEU A 240 9.27 -5.49 17.87
N LEU A 241 10.23 -5.28 17.00
CA LEU A 241 11.60 -4.90 17.32
C LEU A 241 11.64 -3.55 18.04
N ALA A 242 10.91 -2.53 17.55
CA ALA A 242 10.81 -1.22 18.22
C ALA A 242 10.21 -1.34 19.64
N LYS A 243 9.19 -2.18 19.82
CA LYS A 243 8.62 -2.48 21.15
C LYS A 243 9.62 -3.19 22.05
N ALA A 244 10.44 -4.08 21.50
CA ALA A 244 11.47 -4.79 22.26
C ALA A 244 12.56 -3.85 22.76
N VAL A 245 13.00 -2.89 21.94
CA VAL A 245 13.94 -1.82 22.34
C VAL A 245 13.41 -1.05 23.54
N ALA A 246 12.15 -0.57 23.46
CA ALA A 246 11.55 0.16 24.56
C ALA A 246 11.38 -0.67 25.84
N GLY A 247 10.99 -1.94 25.67
CA GLY A 247 10.90 -2.89 26.78
C GLY A 247 12.24 -3.18 27.42
N GLU A 248 13.31 -3.35 26.63
CA GLU A 248 14.66 -3.62 27.09
C GLU A 248 15.27 -2.39 27.81
N ALA A 249 15.03 -1.21 27.26
CA ALA A 249 15.45 0.05 27.87
C ALA A 249 14.62 0.43 29.11
N GLY A 250 13.41 -0.13 29.27
CA GLY A 250 12.51 0.20 30.37
C GLY A 250 11.89 1.60 30.27
N VAL A 251 11.75 2.14 29.08
CA VAL A 251 11.25 3.50 28.83
C VAL A 251 9.82 3.52 28.26
N PRO A 252 9.06 4.62 28.44
CA PRO A 252 7.76 4.79 27.81
C PRO A 252 7.82 4.69 26.29
N PHE A 253 6.81 4.03 25.71
CA PHE A 253 6.68 3.82 24.26
C PHE A 253 5.41 4.47 23.74
N TYR A 254 5.56 5.51 22.91
CA TYR A 254 4.49 6.23 22.27
C TYR A 254 4.36 5.76 20.82
N SER A 255 3.31 4.99 20.50
CA SER A 255 3.11 4.43 19.17
C SER A 255 1.95 5.10 18.45
N ILE A 256 2.18 5.49 17.21
CA ILE A 256 1.20 6.07 16.30
C ILE A 256 1.45 5.54 14.88
N SER A 257 0.40 5.42 14.06
CA SER A 257 0.55 5.18 12.62
C SER A 257 0.70 6.51 11.87
N GLY A 258 1.57 6.55 10.86
CA GLY A 258 1.71 7.70 9.98
C GLY A 258 0.38 8.12 9.32
N SER A 259 -0.49 7.15 9.06
CA SER A 259 -1.84 7.42 8.53
C SER A 259 -2.73 8.24 9.48
N GLU A 260 -2.51 8.16 10.80
CA GLU A 260 -3.27 8.94 11.79
C GLU A 260 -2.95 10.44 11.79
N PHE A 261 -1.85 10.83 11.14
CA PHE A 261 -1.50 12.23 10.95
C PHE A 261 -2.16 12.85 9.72
N VAL A 262 -2.64 12.03 8.77
CA VAL A 262 -3.30 12.51 7.55
C VAL A 262 -4.77 12.74 7.84
N GLU A 263 -5.19 14.02 7.82
CA GLU A 263 -6.57 14.43 8.06
C GLU A 263 -7.05 15.36 6.94
N MET A 264 -8.36 15.56 6.84
CA MET A 264 -8.94 16.46 5.83
C MET A 264 -8.82 17.95 6.21
N PHE A 265 -8.58 18.25 7.48
CA PHE A 265 -8.50 19.63 7.98
C PHE A 265 -7.06 20.08 8.14
N VAL A 266 -6.70 21.16 7.46
CA VAL A 266 -5.36 21.74 7.49
C VAL A 266 -4.93 22.09 8.91
N GLY A 267 -3.71 21.64 9.30
CA GLY A 267 -3.09 21.93 10.59
C GLY A 267 -3.43 20.96 11.72
N VAL A 268 -4.37 20.03 11.54
CA VAL A 268 -4.71 19.03 12.57
C VAL A 268 -3.58 18.01 12.71
N GLY A 269 -3.01 17.52 11.61
CA GLY A 269 -1.87 16.61 11.63
C GLY A 269 -0.66 17.23 12.32
N ALA A 270 -0.30 18.46 11.95
CA ALA A 270 0.79 19.21 12.58
C ALA A 270 0.56 19.42 14.10
N SER A 271 -0.69 19.65 14.52
CA SER A 271 -1.03 19.77 15.93
C SER A 271 -0.85 18.45 16.69
N ARG A 272 -1.21 17.30 16.06
CA ARG A 272 -0.99 15.98 16.65
C ARG A 272 0.49 15.64 16.80
N VAL A 273 1.31 16.03 15.82
CA VAL A 273 2.78 15.88 15.90
C VAL A 273 3.29 16.61 17.13
N ARG A 274 2.96 17.91 17.28
CA ARG A 274 3.37 18.71 18.45
C ARG A 274 2.94 18.08 19.78
N ASP A 275 1.68 17.71 19.90
CA ASP A 275 1.14 17.08 21.14
C ASP A 275 1.86 15.75 21.45
N LEU A 276 2.18 14.93 20.44
CA LEU A 276 2.94 13.69 20.61
C LEU A 276 4.33 13.96 21.19
N PHE A 277 5.07 14.90 20.57
CA PHE A 277 6.43 15.25 20.99
C PHE A 277 6.45 15.91 22.36
N GLU A 278 5.51 16.81 22.66
CA GLU A 278 5.36 17.39 24.01
C GLU A 278 5.08 16.34 25.09
N ASN A 279 4.22 15.36 24.78
CA ASN A 279 3.91 14.29 25.71
C ASN A 279 5.11 13.37 25.95
N ALA A 280 5.92 13.11 24.93
CA ALA A 280 7.15 12.35 25.06
C ALA A 280 8.20 13.13 25.87
N LYS A 281 8.39 14.44 25.60
CA LYS A 281 9.30 15.34 26.36
C LYS A 281 8.98 15.37 27.84
N LYS A 282 7.71 15.40 28.21
CA LYS A 282 7.27 15.37 29.61
C LYS A 282 7.59 14.06 30.34
N ASN A 283 7.84 12.97 29.61
CA ASN A 283 8.09 11.63 30.16
C ASN A 283 9.45 11.06 29.68
N SER A 284 10.41 11.93 29.40
CA SER A 284 11.78 11.54 29.04
C SER A 284 12.47 10.77 30.19
N PRO A 285 13.31 9.72 29.90
CA PRO A 285 13.60 9.19 28.56
C PRO A 285 12.43 8.38 27.97
N ALA A 286 12.22 8.49 26.64
CA ALA A 286 11.08 7.89 25.96
C ALA A 286 11.40 7.53 24.50
N ILE A 287 10.65 6.58 23.93
CA ILE A 287 10.67 6.29 22.49
C ILE A 287 9.35 6.74 21.86
N ILE A 288 9.46 7.50 20.78
CA ILE A 288 8.36 7.79 19.84
C ILE A 288 8.48 6.81 18.68
N PHE A 289 7.43 6.05 18.41
CA PHE A 289 7.40 5.12 17.27
C PHE A 289 6.33 5.51 16.28
N ILE A 290 6.74 5.73 15.03
CA ILE A 290 5.84 6.08 13.92
C ILE A 290 5.85 4.91 12.93
N ASP A 291 4.77 4.14 12.93
CA ASP A 291 4.60 3.06 11.95
C ASP A 291 4.09 3.62 10.63
N GLU A 292 4.44 2.99 9.51
CA GLU A 292 4.04 3.42 8.17
C GLU A 292 4.37 4.91 7.91
N ILE A 293 5.59 5.33 8.24
CA ILE A 293 6.03 6.74 8.09
C ILE A 293 5.86 7.25 6.65
N ASP A 294 5.87 6.37 5.67
CA ASP A 294 5.64 6.68 4.25
C ASP A 294 4.26 7.27 3.97
N ALA A 295 3.28 7.10 4.85
CA ALA A 295 1.98 7.76 4.75
C ALA A 295 2.11 9.30 4.83
N VAL A 296 3.04 9.81 5.64
CA VAL A 296 3.30 11.26 5.83
C VAL A 296 4.57 11.70 5.13
N GLY A 297 5.61 10.87 5.18
CA GLY A 297 6.97 11.17 4.76
C GLY A 297 7.24 11.01 3.26
N ARG A 298 6.23 10.88 2.42
CA ARG A 298 6.38 10.70 0.97
C ARG A 298 6.95 11.94 0.29
N GLN A 299 7.82 11.75 -0.72
CA GLN A 299 8.38 12.82 -1.55
C GLN A 299 7.30 13.73 -2.13
N ARG A 300 7.62 15.02 -2.25
CA ARG A 300 6.78 16.05 -2.84
C ARG A 300 6.58 15.75 -4.32
N GLY A 301 5.35 15.56 -4.75
CA GLY A 301 5.00 15.34 -6.15
C GLY A 301 4.29 16.57 -6.72
N ALA A 302 4.50 16.87 -8.00
CA ALA A 302 3.75 17.87 -8.74
C ALA A 302 2.33 17.38 -9.03
N GLY A 303 1.52 17.10 -7.98
CA GLY A 303 0.14 16.65 -8.11
C GLY A 303 -0.84 17.81 -7.93
N MET A 304 -1.72 18.04 -8.92
CA MET A 304 -2.83 18.98 -8.82
C MET A 304 -3.94 18.41 -7.93
N GLY A 305 -3.93 18.70 -6.61
CA GLY A 305 -5.01 18.29 -5.72
C GLY A 305 -4.81 18.78 -4.28
N GLY A 306 -5.82 19.42 -3.68
CA GLY A 306 -5.80 20.11 -2.38
C GLY A 306 -5.58 19.23 -1.12
N GLY A 307 -5.28 17.93 -1.25
CA GLY A 307 -4.90 17.06 -0.13
C GLY A 307 -3.40 16.97 0.13
N HIS A 308 -2.58 17.66 -0.65
CA HIS A 308 -1.12 17.64 -0.52
C HIS A 308 -0.60 18.63 0.54
N ASP A 309 -1.25 19.77 0.69
CA ASP A 309 -0.80 20.88 1.57
C ASP A 309 -0.81 20.46 3.05
N GLU A 310 -1.82 19.70 3.48
CA GLU A 310 -1.92 19.24 4.86
C GLU A 310 -0.81 18.23 5.21
N ARG A 311 -0.55 17.28 4.31
CA ARG A 311 0.52 16.29 4.49
C ARG A 311 1.90 16.97 4.54
N GLU A 312 2.17 17.93 3.65
CA GLU A 312 3.43 18.68 3.65
C GLU A 312 3.59 19.50 4.93
N GLN A 313 2.52 20.14 5.41
CA GLN A 313 2.55 20.87 6.66
C GLN A 313 2.84 19.96 7.85
N THR A 314 2.27 18.75 7.85
CA THR A 314 2.51 17.74 8.89
C THR A 314 3.93 17.21 8.84
N LEU A 315 4.45 16.91 7.64
CA LEU A 315 5.84 16.50 7.44
C LEU A 315 6.81 17.62 7.91
N ASN A 316 6.57 18.87 7.51
CA ASN A 316 7.39 19.98 7.94
C ASN A 316 7.39 20.14 9.46
N GLN A 317 6.23 19.95 10.12
CA GLN A 317 6.16 19.98 11.58
C GLN A 317 6.97 18.85 12.21
N LEU A 318 6.89 17.62 11.65
CA LEU A 318 7.71 16.49 12.10
C LEU A 318 9.21 16.81 12.01
N LEU A 319 9.63 17.38 10.89
CA LEU A 319 11.03 17.77 10.69
C LEU A 319 11.47 18.84 11.71
N VAL A 320 10.62 19.84 11.98
CA VAL A 320 10.88 20.87 13.00
C VAL A 320 11.01 20.29 14.40
N GLU A 321 10.11 19.36 14.76
CA GLU A 321 10.18 18.72 16.10
C GLU A 321 11.44 17.85 16.24
N MET A 322 11.87 17.17 15.15
CA MET A 322 13.11 16.39 15.15
C MET A 322 14.36 17.28 15.19
N ASP A 323 14.39 18.36 14.41
CA ASP A 323 15.49 19.32 14.42
C ASP A 323 15.57 20.12 15.75
N GLY A 324 14.49 20.22 16.48
CA GLY A 324 14.38 20.91 17.76
C GLY A 324 14.88 20.08 18.96
N PHE A 325 15.44 18.89 18.78
CA PHE A 325 16.12 18.16 19.83
C PHE A 325 17.51 18.78 20.07
N GLU A 326 17.60 19.68 21.04
CA GLU A 326 18.91 20.11 21.58
C GLU A 326 19.53 18.87 22.26
N GLY A 327 20.64 18.38 21.71
CA GLY A 327 21.28 17.11 22.04
C GLY A 327 21.16 16.69 23.50
N ASN A 328 20.48 15.59 23.79
CA ASN A 328 20.31 14.88 25.05
C ASN A 328 18.95 15.04 25.79
N GLU A 329 17.87 15.37 25.12
CA GLU A 329 16.54 15.32 25.76
C GLU A 329 16.09 13.89 26.15
N GLY A 330 16.88 12.86 25.82
CA GLY A 330 16.57 11.45 26.13
C GLY A 330 15.40 10.88 25.33
N ILE A 331 15.06 11.49 24.20
CA ILE A 331 14.00 11.01 23.31
C ILE A 331 14.64 10.46 22.04
N ILE A 332 14.19 9.29 21.62
CA ILE A 332 14.56 8.70 20.34
C ILE A 332 13.32 8.48 19.51
N VAL A 333 13.35 8.97 18.27
CA VAL A 333 12.28 8.72 17.30
C VAL A 333 12.62 7.48 16.49
N MET A 334 11.81 6.45 16.60
CA MET A 334 11.90 5.28 15.73
C MET A 334 10.78 5.33 14.69
N ALA A 335 11.08 5.04 13.45
CA ALA A 335 10.05 4.93 12.42
C ALA A 335 10.17 3.61 11.67
N ALA A 336 9.06 3.11 11.13
CA ALA A 336 9.04 1.93 10.29
C ALA A 336 8.42 2.24 8.93
N THR A 337 8.99 1.67 7.87
CA THR A 337 8.44 1.74 6.52
C THR A 337 8.67 0.44 5.76
N ASN A 338 7.77 0.12 4.86
CA ASN A 338 7.95 -0.94 3.87
C ASN A 338 8.51 -0.39 2.53
N ARG A 339 8.59 0.95 2.40
CA ARG A 339 8.94 1.64 1.16
C ARG A 339 9.84 2.84 1.42
N GLN A 340 11.13 2.57 1.60
CA GLN A 340 12.13 3.63 1.75
C GLN A 340 12.29 4.51 0.49
N ASP A 341 12.00 3.94 -0.67
CA ASP A 341 12.15 4.56 -1.99
C ASP A 341 11.28 5.81 -2.18
N ILE A 342 10.15 5.88 -1.50
CA ILE A 342 9.21 7.00 -1.63
C ILE A 342 9.38 8.07 -0.55
N LEU A 343 10.28 7.85 0.43
CA LEU A 343 10.49 8.81 1.50
C LEU A 343 11.16 10.09 1.01
N ASP A 344 10.77 11.23 1.59
CA ASP A 344 11.42 12.52 1.34
C ASP A 344 12.86 12.47 1.86
N PRO A 345 13.87 12.78 1.01
CA PRO A 345 15.27 12.81 1.41
C PRO A 345 15.56 13.71 2.62
N ALA A 346 14.69 14.68 2.90
CA ALA A 346 14.80 15.53 4.07
C ALA A 346 14.71 14.75 5.39
N LEU A 347 13.95 13.66 5.43
CA LEU A 347 13.85 12.78 6.61
C LEU A 347 15.16 12.01 6.88
N LEU A 348 15.95 11.76 5.83
CA LEU A 348 17.17 10.95 5.89
C LEU A 348 18.44 11.78 6.11
N ARG A 349 18.31 13.10 6.36
CA ARG A 349 19.43 13.97 6.67
C ARG A 349 19.93 13.75 8.10
N PRO A 350 21.25 13.92 8.35
CA PRO A 350 21.80 13.88 9.71
C PRO A 350 21.05 14.81 10.67
N GLY A 351 20.82 14.35 11.89
CA GLY A 351 20.01 15.01 12.90
C GLY A 351 18.54 14.61 12.90
N ARG A 352 18.12 13.72 11.99
CA ARG A 352 16.75 13.21 11.87
C ARG A 352 16.77 11.69 11.96
N PHE A 353 16.55 10.95 10.85
CA PHE A 353 16.75 9.49 10.83
C PHE A 353 18.20 9.19 10.45
N ASP A 354 19.08 9.35 11.42
CA ASP A 354 20.54 9.19 11.24
C ASP A 354 20.94 7.73 11.00
N ARG A 355 20.21 6.82 11.62
CA ARG A 355 20.50 5.38 11.54
C ARG A 355 19.37 4.69 10.78
N ARG A 356 19.77 3.88 9.80
CA ARG A 356 18.85 3.05 9.02
C ARG A 356 19.19 1.59 9.23
N ILE A 357 18.19 0.81 9.63
CA ILE A 357 18.34 -0.62 9.91
C ILE A 357 17.40 -1.38 8.99
N LEU A 358 18.00 -2.19 8.11
CA LEU A 358 17.27 -3.06 7.20
C LEU A 358 16.84 -4.33 7.93
N VAL A 359 15.54 -4.46 8.22
CA VAL A 359 14.95 -5.67 8.79
C VAL A 359 14.50 -6.58 7.66
N GLY A 360 15.41 -7.45 7.23
CA GLY A 360 15.23 -8.33 6.09
C GLY A 360 14.28 -9.51 6.35
N ARG A 361 14.13 -10.37 5.34
CA ARG A 361 13.50 -11.67 5.54
C ARG A 361 14.50 -12.60 6.25
N PRO A 362 14.04 -13.43 7.20
CA PRO A 362 14.92 -14.27 7.98
C PRO A 362 15.54 -15.39 7.12
N ASP A 363 16.78 -15.75 7.42
CA ASP A 363 17.46 -16.93 6.90
C ASP A 363 16.89 -18.23 7.51
N VAL A 364 17.41 -19.40 7.14
CA VAL A 364 16.91 -20.70 7.65
C VAL A 364 16.96 -20.76 9.18
N LYS A 365 18.04 -20.26 9.81
CA LYS A 365 18.19 -20.27 11.27
C LYS A 365 17.19 -19.32 11.92
N GLY A 366 17.03 -18.13 11.37
CA GLY A 366 16.05 -17.16 11.83
C GLY A 366 14.61 -17.68 11.69
N ARG A 367 14.29 -18.35 10.57
CA ARG A 367 12.95 -18.97 10.39
C ARG A 367 12.70 -20.06 11.42
N GLU A 368 13.69 -20.91 11.70
CA GLU A 368 13.59 -21.93 12.74
C GLU A 368 13.34 -21.30 14.13
N ALA A 369 14.12 -20.27 14.48
CA ALA A 369 13.97 -19.56 15.75
C ALA A 369 12.58 -18.90 15.88
N ILE A 370 12.08 -18.29 14.80
CA ILE A 370 10.73 -17.70 14.75
C ILE A 370 9.67 -18.78 14.91
N LEU A 371 9.78 -19.90 14.21
CA LEU A 371 8.85 -21.03 14.32
C LEU A 371 8.83 -21.55 15.78
N ARG A 372 9.98 -21.69 16.44
CA ARG A 372 10.06 -22.09 17.86
C ARG A 372 9.33 -21.12 18.78
N VAL A 373 9.45 -19.81 18.56
CA VAL A 373 8.72 -18.79 19.34
C VAL A 373 7.21 -18.97 19.20
N HIS A 374 6.71 -19.10 17.97
CA HIS A 374 5.28 -19.22 17.71
C HIS A 374 4.71 -20.61 18.01
N ALA A 375 5.56 -21.62 18.13
CA ALA A 375 5.21 -22.99 18.54
C ALA A 375 4.91 -23.12 20.03
N LYS A 376 5.52 -22.28 20.90
CA LYS A 376 5.39 -22.39 22.38
C LYS A 376 3.96 -22.50 22.90
N ASN A 377 3.04 -21.79 22.28
CA ASN A 377 1.62 -21.72 22.71
C ASN A 377 0.70 -22.66 21.93
N LYS A 378 1.25 -23.59 21.15
CA LYS A 378 0.49 -24.50 20.30
C LYS A 378 0.84 -25.97 20.64
N PRO A 379 -0.11 -26.86 20.74
CA PRO A 379 0.14 -28.27 20.99
C PRO A 379 0.67 -28.93 19.71
N ILE A 380 1.97 -28.83 19.47
CA ILE A 380 2.65 -29.41 18.31
C ILE A 380 3.20 -30.80 18.69
N SER A 381 3.10 -31.77 17.78
CA SER A 381 3.62 -33.10 17.97
C SER A 381 5.16 -33.10 18.02
N ASP A 382 5.76 -33.81 18.97
CA ASP A 382 7.22 -33.97 19.11
C ASP A 382 7.90 -34.62 17.88
N LYS A 383 7.11 -35.17 16.97
CA LYS A 383 7.61 -35.77 15.71
C LYS A 383 7.88 -34.74 14.62
N ILE A 384 7.54 -33.48 14.85
CA ILE A 384 7.70 -32.41 13.86
C ILE A 384 9.08 -31.76 14.04
N ASP A 385 9.87 -31.78 12.99
CA ASP A 385 11.14 -31.04 12.91
C ASP A 385 10.88 -29.62 12.37
N LEU A 386 10.94 -28.63 13.26
CA LEU A 386 10.79 -27.21 12.89
C LEU A 386 11.91 -26.71 11.98
N LYS A 387 13.11 -27.34 12.05
CA LYS A 387 14.23 -27.04 11.15
C LYS A 387 13.91 -27.44 9.71
N LEU A 388 13.26 -28.58 9.54
CA LEU A 388 12.80 -29.00 8.21
C LEU A 388 11.76 -28.03 7.67
N ILE A 389 10.79 -27.60 8.49
CA ILE A 389 9.79 -26.60 8.10
C ILE A 389 10.47 -25.27 7.72
N ALA A 390 11.49 -24.84 8.47
CA ALA A 390 12.27 -23.63 8.14
C ALA A 390 12.97 -23.73 6.78
N LYS A 391 13.48 -24.91 6.41
CA LYS A 391 14.05 -25.17 5.07
C LYS A 391 12.98 -25.15 3.97
N GLN A 392 11.77 -25.60 4.27
CA GLN A 392 10.65 -25.66 3.33
C GLN A 392 9.94 -24.31 3.11
N THR A 393 10.27 -23.29 3.89
CA THR A 393 9.65 -21.96 3.86
C THR A 393 10.63 -20.85 3.42
N PRO A 394 11.37 -21.00 2.30
CA PRO A 394 12.25 -19.94 1.83
C PRO A 394 11.47 -18.68 1.49
N GLY A 395 12.00 -17.52 1.90
CA GLY A 395 11.39 -16.23 1.62
C GLY A 395 10.16 -15.87 2.48
N PHE A 396 9.77 -16.71 3.44
CA PHE A 396 8.72 -16.38 4.40
C PHE A 396 9.20 -15.33 5.38
N SER A 397 8.34 -14.35 5.65
CA SER A 397 8.53 -13.40 6.74
C SER A 397 8.11 -14.00 8.09
N GLY A 398 8.41 -13.31 9.19
CA GLY A 398 7.95 -13.72 10.51
C GLY A 398 6.43 -13.87 10.62
N ALA A 399 5.68 -12.99 9.97
CA ALA A 399 4.22 -13.04 9.93
C ALA A 399 3.70 -14.23 9.11
N ASP A 400 4.37 -14.60 8.02
CA ASP A 400 4.00 -15.76 7.22
C ASP A 400 4.21 -17.06 8.01
N LEU A 401 5.30 -17.16 8.79
CA LEU A 401 5.60 -18.30 9.65
C LEU A 401 4.62 -18.41 10.82
N GLU A 402 4.23 -17.29 11.42
CA GLU A 402 3.16 -17.26 12.43
C GLU A 402 1.85 -17.75 11.87
N ASN A 403 1.47 -17.23 10.68
CA ASN A 403 0.25 -17.62 9.97
C ASN A 403 0.27 -19.11 9.59
N LEU A 404 1.41 -19.64 9.15
CA LEU A 404 1.60 -21.05 8.85
C LEU A 404 1.24 -21.94 10.06
N LEU A 405 1.80 -21.65 11.22
CA LEU A 405 1.52 -22.41 12.45
C LEU A 405 0.07 -22.21 12.94
N ASN A 406 -0.50 -21.04 12.71
CA ASN A 406 -1.90 -20.78 13.02
C ASN A 406 -2.84 -21.55 12.11
N GLU A 407 -2.61 -21.57 10.79
CA GLU A 407 -3.37 -22.37 9.83
C GLU A 407 -3.25 -23.87 10.13
N ALA A 408 -2.05 -24.35 10.49
CA ALA A 408 -1.86 -25.73 10.91
C ALA A 408 -2.71 -26.10 12.12
N ALA A 409 -2.77 -25.22 13.11
CA ALA A 409 -3.63 -25.43 14.29
C ALA A 409 -5.13 -25.43 13.90
N LEU A 410 -5.56 -24.57 12.96
CA LEU A 410 -6.93 -24.56 12.44
C LEU A 410 -7.26 -25.84 11.65
N VAL A 411 -6.31 -26.37 10.86
CA VAL A 411 -6.47 -27.64 10.15
C VAL A 411 -6.60 -28.79 11.13
N ALA A 412 -5.74 -28.88 12.15
CA ALA A 412 -5.79 -29.88 13.21
C ALA A 412 -7.12 -29.82 13.97
N ALA A 413 -7.62 -28.62 14.28
CA ALA A 413 -8.89 -28.43 14.95
C ALA A 413 -10.08 -28.93 14.10
N ARG A 414 -10.08 -28.68 12.77
CA ARG A 414 -11.10 -29.22 11.85
C ARG A 414 -11.11 -30.74 11.81
N ARG A 415 -9.93 -31.35 11.90
CA ARG A 415 -9.74 -32.80 11.98
C ARG A 415 -10.08 -33.38 13.37
N ARG A 416 -10.40 -32.50 14.34
CA ARG A 416 -10.62 -32.82 15.75
C ARG A 416 -9.43 -33.52 16.43
N SER A 417 -8.20 -33.22 15.96
CA SER A 417 -6.97 -33.62 16.63
C SER A 417 -6.69 -32.79 17.87
N LYS A 418 -6.00 -33.37 18.85
CA LYS A 418 -5.53 -32.67 20.04
C LYS A 418 -4.14 -32.08 19.83
N LEU A 419 -3.42 -32.54 18.82
CA LEU A 419 -2.06 -32.11 18.49
C LEU A 419 -2.02 -31.71 17.02
N VAL A 420 -1.17 -30.74 16.73
CA VAL A 420 -0.81 -30.41 15.34
C VAL A 420 0.16 -31.46 14.86
N GLU A 421 -0.18 -32.15 13.79
CA GLU A 421 0.65 -33.17 13.17
C GLU A 421 1.25 -32.67 11.86
N ALA A 422 2.20 -33.41 11.32
CA ALA A 422 2.90 -33.04 10.09
C ALA A 422 1.98 -32.84 8.90
N GLN A 423 0.95 -33.66 8.75
CA GLN A 423 -0.08 -33.50 7.70
C GLN A 423 -0.84 -32.19 7.81
N ASP A 424 -1.03 -31.65 9.02
CA ASP A 424 -1.69 -30.38 9.25
C ASP A 424 -0.81 -29.20 8.81
N LEU A 425 0.52 -29.33 9.02
CA LEU A 425 1.52 -28.36 8.54
C LEU A 425 1.65 -28.39 7.02
N ASP A 426 1.65 -29.56 6.39
CA ASP A 426 1.70 -29.68 4.94
C ASP A 426 0.47 -29.00 4.29
N GLU A 427 -0.73 -29.25 4.80
CA GLU A 427 -1.95 -28.60 4.30
C GLU A 427 -1.93 -27.09 4.58
N ALA A 428 -1.40 -26.66 5.73
CA ALA A 428 -1.27 -25.26 6.07
C ALA A 428 -0.26 -24.54 5.14
N HIS A 429 0.87 -25.19 4.84
CA HIS A 429 1.88 -24.68 3.92
C HIS A 429 1.27 -24.48 2.53
N ASP A 430 0.56 -25.48 2.02
CA ASP A 430 -0.14 -25.39 0.75
C ASP A 430 -1.20 -24.27 0.74
N ARG A 431 -1.90 -24.04 1.85
CA ARG A 431 -2.90 -22.96 1.98
C ARG A 431 -2.26 -21.58 1.98
N VAL A 432 -1.14 -21.43 2.64
CA VAL A 432 -0.44 -20.13 2.70
C VAL A 432 0.11 -19.77 1.34
N ILE A 433 0.64 -20.74 0.58
CA ILE A 433 1.24 -20.49 -0.75
C ILE A 433 0.17 -20.37 -1.84
N ALA A 434 -0.75 -21.34 -1.93
CA ALA A 434 -1.64 -21.49 -3.06
C ALA A 434 -3.14 -21.28 -2.72
N GLY A 435 -3.45 -21.11 -1.45
CA GLY A 435 -4.82 -20.95 -0.96
C GLY A 435 -5.54 -22.29 -0.67
N PRO A 436 -6.83 -22.24 -0.30
CA PRO A 436 -7.59 -23.42 0.04
C PRO A 436 -7.82 -24.34 -1.16
N ALA A 437 -7.80 -25.67 -0.94
CA ALA A 437 -8.12 -26.66 -1.96
C ALA A 437 -9.59 -26.55 -2.41
N LYS A 438 -9.82 -26.59 -3.73
CA LYS A 438 -11.15 -26.53 -4.34
C LYS A 438 -11.63 -27.95 -4.67
N LYS A 439 -12.05 -28.70 -3.65
CA LYS A 439 -12.47 -30.09 -3.80
C LYS A 439 -13.77 -30.28 -4.60
N ASP A 440 -14.62 -29.26 -4.63
CA ASP A 440 -15.94 -29.33 -5.30
C ASP A 440 -15.87 -28.88 -6.77
N ARG A 441 -14.69 -28.52 -7.29
CA ARG A 441 -14.54 -28.13 -8.69
C ARG A 441 -14.53 -29.38 -9.57
N VAL A 442 -15.56 -29.51 -10.40
CA VAL A 442 -15.62 -30.57 -11.43
C VAL A 442 -14.65 -30.18 -12.55
N ILE A 443 -13.57 -30.93 -12.68
CA ILE A 443 -12.59 -30.81 -13.76
C ILE A 443 -12.83 -31.96 -14.72
N SER A 444 -12.83 -31.71 -16.03
CA SER A 444 -12.94 -32.76 -17.03
C SER A 444 -11.69 -33.67 -17.01
N ASP A 445 -11.85 -34.94 -17.32
CA ASP A 445 -10.73 -35.90 -17.40
C ASP A 445 -9.63 -35.43 -18.37
N ARG A 446 -10.03 -34.72 -19.43
CA ARG A 446 -9.10 -34.15 -20.39
C ARG A 446 -8.25 -33.05 -19.75
N GLU A 447 -8.88 -32.10 -19.01
CA GLU A 447 -8.16 -31.03 -18.31
C GLU A 447 -7.29 -31.59 -17.19
N ARG A 448 -7.81 -32.55 -16.41
CA ARG A 448 -7.05 -33.22 -15.35
C ARG A 448 -5.80 -33.90 -15.89
N LYS A 449 -5.92 -34.57 -17.04
CA LYS A 449 -4.79 -35.18 -17.74
C LYS A 449 -3.80 -34.13 -18.23
N MET A 450 -4.29 -33.03 -18.82
CA MET A 450 -3.44 -31.93 -19.28
C MET A 450 -2.62 -31.31 -18.14
N VAL A 451 -3.26 -31.01 -17.01
CA VAL A 451 -2.58 -30.49 -15.79
C VAL A 451 -1.53 -31.49 -15.30
N ALA A 452 -1.84 -32.79 -15.24
CA ALA A 452 -0.88 -33.79 -14.75
C ALA A 452 0.41 -33.84 -15.61
N TYR A 453 0.27 -33.79 -16.92
CA TYR A 453 1.44 -33.75 -17.81
C TYR A 453 2.17 -32.41 -17.77
N HIS A 454 1.46 -31.31 -17.57
CA HIS A 454 2.03 -29.97 -17.39
C HIS A 454 2.90 -29.93 -16.14
N GLU A 455 2.37 -30.34 -14.99
CA GLU A 455 3.11 -30.36 -13.72
C GLU A 455 4.26 -31.38 -13.75
N ALA A 456 4.09 -32.52 -14.42
CA ALA A 456 5.17 -33.45 -14.67
C ALA A 456 6.31 -32.85 -15.52
N GLY A 457 5.98 -31.97 -16.49
CA GLY A 457 6.95 -31.22 -17.28
C GLY A 457 7.84 -30.32 -16.44
N HIS A 458 7.24 -29.52 -15.56
CA HIS A 458 7.99 -28.73 -14.58
C HIS A 458 8.88 -29.61 -13.69
N THR A 459 8.34 -30.75 -13.28
CA THR A 459 9.04 -31.70 -12.40
C THR A 459 10.29 -32.28 -13.06
N ILE A 460 10.18 -32.76 -14.31
CA ILE A 460 11.33 -33.34 -15.04
C ILE A 460 12.41 -32.28 -15.25
N CYS A 461 12.05 -31.08 -15.72
CA CYS A 461 13.02 -29.98 -15.87
C CYS A 461 13.70 -29.64 -14.53
N GLY A 462 12.94 -29.59 -13.44
CA GLY A 462 13.46 -29.31 -12.11
C GLY A 462 14.38 -30.40 -11.55
N LEU A 463 14.17 -31.67 -11.90
CA LEU A 463 15.02 -32.78 -11.49
C LEU A 463 16.34 -32.80 -12.26
N VAL A 464 16.30 -32.58 -13.57
CA VAL A 464 17.48 -32.58 -14.43
C VAL A 464 18.35 -31.34 -14.16
N LEU A 465 17.76 -30.18 -13.94
CA LEU A 465 18.43 -28.91 -13.67
C LEU A 465 18.62 -28.68 -12.14
N SER A 466 18.93 -29.74 -11.41
CA SER A 466 18.87 -29.76 -9.95
C SER A 466 20.02 -29.05 -9.22
N ASP A 467 20.88 -28.28 -9.89
CA ASP A 467 22.06 -27.65 -9.26
C ASP A 467 21.66 -26.63 -8.17
N ALA A 468 20.64 -25.81 -8.45
CA ALA A 468 20.23 -24.73 -7.56
C ALA A 468 18.95 -25.03 -6.74
N ARG A 469 18.06 -25.89 -7.27
CA ARG A 469 16.74 -26.18 -6.68
C ARG A 469 16.46 -27.66 -6.63
N THR A 470 15.59 -28.07 -5.72
CA THR A 470 15.06 -29.43 -5.62
C THR A 470 13.55 -29.40 -5.71
N VAL A 471 12.98 -30.38 -6.40
CA VAL A 471 11.53 -30.57 -6.44
C VAL A 471 11.10 -31.12 -5.09
N HIS A 472 10.24 -30.39 -4.39
CA HIS A 472 9.77 -30.77 -3.06
C HIS A 472 8.41 -31.48 -3.13
N LYS A 473 7.49 -30.98 -3.95
CA LYS A 473 6.13 -31.48 -4.03
C LYS A 473 5.51 -31.13 -5.36
N VAL A 474 4.72 -32.02 -5.91
CA VAL A 474 3.93 -31.77 -7.12
C VAL A 474 2.50 -32.24 -6.87
N THR A 475 1.52 -31.44 -7.27
CA THR A 475 0.11 -31.76 -7.06
C THR A 475 -0.77 -31.26 -8.19
N ILE A 476 -1.79 -32.03 -8.51
CA ILE A 476 -2.84 -31.64 -9.44
C ILE A 476 -4.16 -31.27 -8.72
N VAL A 477 -4.12 -31.14 -7.39
CA VAL A 477 -5.26 -30.65 -6.61
C VAL A 477 -5.39 -29.14 -6.83
N PRO A 478 -6.52 -28.66 -7.38
CA PRO A 478 -6.67 -27.23 -7.69
C PRO A 478 -6.77 -26.40 -6.43
N ARG A 479 -5.98 -25.30 -6.40
CA ARG A 479 -5.97 -24.32 -5.33
C ARG A 479 -6.01 -22.89 -5.89
N GLY A 480 -6.78 -22.02 -5.28
CA GLY A 480 -6.86 -20.63 -5.73
C GLY A 480 -7.23 -20.51 -7.22
N ARG A 481 -6.30 -20.04 -8.05
CA ARG A 481 -6.43 -19.95 -9.51
C ARG A 481 -5.70 -21.07 -10.26
N ALA A 482 -4.81 -21.79 -9.59
CA ALA A 482 -4.01 -22.85 -10.19
C ALA A 482 -4.80 -24.15 -10.31
N GLY A 483 -4.61 -24.85 -11.44
CA GLY A 483 -5.14 -26.19 -11.66
C GLY A 483 -4.31 -27.28 -10.97
N GLY A 484 -3.00 -27.06 -10.85
CA GLY A 484 -1.98 -27.81 -10.14
C GLY A 484 -0.82 -26.89 -9.81
N TYR A 485 0.22 -27.39 -9.18
CA TYR A 485 1.48 -26.67 -8.96
C TYR A 485 2.61 -27.60 -8.56
N ALA A 486 3.83 -27.24 -8.92
CA ALA A 486 5.05 -27.86 -8.48
C ALA A 486 5.81 -26.91 -7.53
N ILE A 487 6.15 -27.38 -6.34
CA ILE A 487 6.97 -26.61 -5.38
C ILE A 487 8.43 -27.00 -5.57
N MET A 488 9.23 -26.02 -5.98
CA MET A 488 10.68 -26.15 -6.09
C MET A 488 11.35 -25.29 -5.01
N LEU A 489 12.11 -25.92 -4.14
CA LEU A 489 12.83 -25.25 -3.06
C LEU A 489 14.29 -25.03 -3.43
N PRO A 490 14.89 -23.88 -3.11
CA PRO A 490 16.34 -23.72 -3.21
C PRO A 490 17.03 -24.66 -2.23
N LYS A 491 18.17 -25.22 -2.63
CA LYS A 491 18.98 -26.08 -1.73
C LYS A 491 19.56 -25.29 -0.55
N GLU A 492 19.89 -24.03 -0.79
CA GLU A 492 20.44 -23.08 0.18
C GLU A 492 19.85 -21.70 -0.04
N ASP A 493 19.74 -20.89 1.01
CA ASP A 493 19.40 -19.49 0.88
C ASP A 493 20.60 -18.75 0.25
N ARG A 494 20.47 -18.28 -0.99
CA ARG A 494 21.55 -17.60 -1.73
C ARG A 494 21.16 -16.17 -2.02
N PHE A 495 22.13 -15.27 -1.86
CA PHE A 495 21.98 -13.85 -2.23
C PHE A 495 22.24 -13.58 -3.71
N LEU A 496 23.09 -14.38 -4.35
CA LEU A 496 23.51 -14.18 -5.73
C LEU A 496 23.05 -15.35 -6.58
N MET A 497 22.52 -15.04 -7.76
CA MET A 497 22.17 -16.01 -8.77
C MET A 497 23.04 -15.79 -10.02
N THR A 498 23.57 -16.87 -10.56
CA THR A 498 24.35 -16.83 -11.78
C THR A 498 23.48 -16.79 -13.02
N LYS A 499 24.06 -16.37 -14.16
CA LYS A 499 23.39 -16.40 -15.49
C LYS A 499 22.81 -17.78 -15.79
N LYS A 500 23.55 -18.86 -15.48
CA LYS A 500 23.11 -20.23 -15.68
C LYS A 500 21.90 -20.58 -14.81
N GLU A 501 21.93 -20.26 -13.53
CA GLU A 501 20.82 -20.55 -12.59
C GLU A 501 19.52 -19.83 -12.98
N LEU A 502 19.62 -18.56 -13.42
CA LEU A 502 18.46 -17.81 -13.93
C LEU A 502 17.92 -18.43 -15.23
N PHE A 503 18.82 -18.86 -16.13
CA PHE A 503 18.43 -19.56 -17.35
C PHE A 503 17.75 -20.90 -17.04
N ASP A 504 18.32 -21.72 -16.17
CA ASP A 504 17.74 -22.99 -15.73
C ASP A 504 16.36 -22.80 -15.07
N GLN A 505 16.17 -21.67 -14.35
CA GLN A 505 14.86 -21.32 -13.81
C GLN A 505 13.84 -21.03 -14.91
N ILE A 506 14.24 -20.32 -15.98
CA ILE A 506 13.36 -20.07 -17.13
C ILE A 506 13.01 -21.40 -17.82
N VAL A 507 13.99 -22.31 -17.99
CA VAL A 507 13.75 -23.64 -18.57
C VAL A 507 12.72 -24.40 -17.76
N GLY A 508 12.86 -24.41 -16.42
CA GLY A 508 11.91 -25.02 -15.51
C GLY A 508 10.48 -24.46 -15.63
N LEU A 509 10.35 -23.12 -15.75
CA LEU A 509 9.05 -22.47 -15.95
C LEU A 509 8.40 -22.81 -17.29
N LEU A 510 9.19 -23.03 -18.34
CA LEU A 510 8.66 -23.38 -19.66
C LEU A 510 8.33 -24.88 -19.81
N GLY A 511 8.80 -25.71 -18.86
CA GLY A 511 8.63 -27.17 -18.90
C GLY A 511 7.17 -27.64 -19.04
N GLY A 512 6.24 -26.99 -18.31
CA GLY A 512 4.82 -27.32 -18.38
C GLY A 512 4.21 -27.10 -19.77
N ARG A 513 4.50 -25.96 -20.40
CA ARG A 513 4.08 -25.66 -21.78
C ARG A 513 4.64 -26.64 -22.79
N VAL A 514 5.91 -26.92 -22.70
CA VAL A 514 6.59 -27.85 -23.62
C VAL A 514 6.03 -29.26 -23.47
N ALA A 515 5.70 -29.70 -22.28
CA ALA A 515 5.03 -30.97 -22.02
C ALA A 515 3.66 -31.04 -22.71
N GLU A 516 2.85 -29.98 -22.66
CA GLU A 516 1.59 -29.90 -23.37
C GLU A 516 1.78 -30.04 -24.90
N GLU A 517 2.77 -29.37 -25.47
CA GLU A 517 3.08 -29.41 -26.89
C GLU A 517 3.49 -30.83 -27.36
N ILE A 518 4.37 -31.49 -26.61
CA ILE A 518 4.87 -32.83 -26.94
C ILE A 518 3.77 -33.89 -26.84
N VAL A 519 2.91 -33.81 -25.83
CA VAL A 519 1.94 -34.90 -25.53
C VAL A 519 0.60 -34.68 -26.21
N PHE A 520 0.13 -33.44 -26.31
CA PHE A 520 -1.23 -33.15 -26.78
C PHE A 520 -1.25 -32.43 -28.15
N ASP A 521 -0.10 -32.08 -28.69
CA ASP A 521 0.03 -31.23 -29.90
C ASP A 521 -0.89 -29.97 -29.76
N SER A 522 -0.96 -29.41 -28.56
CA SER A 522 -1.88 -28.33 -28.20
C SER A 522 -1.27 -27.45 -27.15
N GLN A 523 -1.80 -26.25 -27.06
CA GLN A 523 -1.37 -25.23 -26.10
C GLN A 523 -2.57 -24.77 -25.26
N SER A 524 -2.43 -24.74 -23.92
CA SER A 524 -3.46 -24.25 -23.01
C SER A 524 -3.16 -22.86 -22.47
N SER A 525 -4.15 -22.21 -21.90
CA SER A 525 -3.96 -20.94 -21.18
C SER A 525 -3.37 -21.14 -19.77
N GLY A 526 -3.15 -22.38 -19.33
CA GLY A 526 -2.63 -22.70 -18.01
C GLY A 526 -1.24 -22.12 -17.73
N ALA A 527 -0.38 -22.14 -18.75
CA ALA A 527 1.00 -21.65 -18.66
C ALA A 527 1.15 -20.11 -18.62
N SER A 528 0.06 -19.32 -18.48
CA SER A 528 0.16 -17.86 -18.58
C SER A 528 1.03 -17.24 -17.48
N ASN A 529 0.97 -17.77 -16.25
CA ASN A 529 1.78 -17.32 -15.12
C ASN A 529 3.27 -17.70 -15.30
N ASP A 530 3.53 -18.86 -15.87
CA ASP A 530 4.89 -19.35 -16.14
C ASP A 530 5.58 -18.48 -17.18
N PHE A 531 4.86 -18.12 -18.25
CA PHE A 531 5.35 -17.16 -19.24
C PHE A 531 5.60 -15.77 -18.64
N GLN A 532 4.71 -15.29 -17.77
CA GLN A 532 4.91 -14.02 -17.11
C GLN A 532 6.19 -14.01 -16.28
N GLN A 533 6.40 -15.04 -15.46
CA GLN A 533 7.61 -15.17 -14.65
C GLN A 533 8.86 -15.36 -15.51
N ALA A 534 8.83 -16.25 -16.50
CA ALA A 534 9.95 -16.49 -17.41
C ALA A 534 10.36 -15.20 -18.12
N THR A 535 9.39 -14.44 -18.63
CA THR A 535 9.65 -13.15 -19.31
C THR A 535 10.24 -12.12 -18.36
N GLN A 536 9.74 -12.03 -17.10
CA GLN A 536 10.29 -11.12 -16.11
C GLN A 536 11.75 -11.45 -15.78
N ILE A 537 12.09 -12.74 -15.61
CA ILE A 537 13.46 -13.17 -15.34
C ILE A 537 14.37 -12.87 -16.54
N ALA A 538 13.96 -13.24 -17.76
CA ALA A 538 14.72 -12.96 -18.96
C ALA A 538 14.95 -11.45 -19.16
N ARG A 539 13.93 -10.63 -18.94
CA ARG A 539 14.04 -9.17 -19.02
C ARG A 539 15.01 -8.62 -17.96
N ALA A 540 14.90 -9.09 -16.71
CA ALA A 540 15.83 -8.69 -15.65
C ALA A 540 17.28 -9.09 -15.95
N MET A 541 17.54 -10.28 -16.53
CA MET A 541 18.86 -10.69 -16.96
C MET A 541 19.46 -9.71 -17.97
N VAL A 542 18.65 -9.23 -18.91
CA VAL A 542 19.06 -8.32 -20.00
C VAL A 542 19.19 -6.89 -19.51
N THR A 543 18.17 -6.36 -18.80
CA THR A 543 18.05 -4.92 -18.51
C THR A 543 18.60 -4.50 -17.16
N GLN A 544 18.59 -5.40 -16.16
CA GLN A 544 18.98 -5.06 -14.78
C GLN A 544 20.37 -5.62 -14.40
N TYR A 545 20.65 -6.86 -14.82
CA TYR A 545 21.86 -7.56 -14.39
C TYR A 545 23.00 -7.51 -15.40
N GLY A 546 22.78 -6.95 -16.62
CA GLY A 546 23.78 -6.85 -17.66
C GLY A 546 24.34 -8.20 -18.10
N MET A 547 23.50 -9.26 -18.13
CA MET A 547 23.90 -10.64 -18.44
C MET A 547 23.77 -10.99 -19.93
N SER A 548 23.50 -10.02 -20.81
CA SER A 548 23.44 -10.22 -22.26
C SER A 548 24.82 -10.02 -22.90
N ASP A 549 25.23 -10.98 -23.73
CA ASP A 549 26.49 -10.86 -24.47
C ASP A 549 26.35 -9.90 -25.68
N VAL A 550 25.13 -9.63 -26.13
CA VAL A 550 24.82 -8.72 -27.25
C VAL A 550 24.74 -7.28 -26.80
N LEU A 551 24.15 -7.04 -25.65
CA LEU A 551 23.89 -5.68 -25.10
C LEU A 551 24.98 -5.22 -24.13
N GLY A 552 25.87 -6.13 -23.72
CA GLY A 552 26.98 -5.86 -22.82
C GLY A 552 26.57 -5.65 -21.34
N PRO A 553 27.54 -5.32 -20.48
CA PRO A 553 27.34 -5.16 -19.05
C PRO A 553 26.76 -3.76 -18.71
N VAL A 554 25.57 -3.45 -19.23
CA VAL A 554 24.88 -2.17 -19.06
C VAL A 554 23.55 -2.40 -18.35
N GLN A 555 23.22 -1.55 -17.37
CA GLN A 555 21.91 -1.51 -16.76
C GLN A 555 21.03 -0.52 -17.53
N TYR A 556 20.05 -1.02 -18.25
CA TYR A 556 19.09 -0.23 -19.03
C TYR A 556 17.87 0.19 -18.22
N GLU A 557 17.42 -0.68 -17.31
CA GLU A 557 16.30 -0.43 -16.41
C GLU A 557 16.80 -0.61 -14.98
N GLY A 558 16.71 0.43 -14.15
CA GLY A 558 16.84 0.29 -12.72
C GLY A 558 15.63 -0.44 -12.14
N GLU A 559 15.67 -0.80 -10.85
CA GLU A 559 14.46 -1.26 -10.17
C GLU A 559 13.36 -0.21 -10.36
N SER A 560 12.37 -0.54 -11.19
CA SER A 560 11.23 0.36 -11.47
C SER A 560 10.36 0.44 -10.24
N LYS A 561 10.72 1.32 -9.32
CA LYS A 561 9.87 1.72 -8.21
C LYS A 561 8.85 2.69 -8.77
N VAL A 562 7.73 2.15 -9.29
CA VAL A 562 6.65 2.91 -9.90
C VAL A 562 6.08 3.91 -8.90
N PHE A 563 6.47 5.17 -9.08
CA PHE A 563 5.88 6.29 -8.37
C PHE A 563 4.88 6.99 -9.29
N MET A 564 3.59 6.75 -9.07
CA MET A 564 2.48 7.22 -9.92
C MET A 564 2.41 8.74 -10.21
N GLY A 565 3.36 9.55 -9.77
CA GLY A 565 3.42 10.99 -10.03
C GLY A 565 4.63 11.43 -10.84
N ARG A 566 5.66 10.56 -10.98
CA ARG A 566 6.91 10.89 -11.66
C ARG A 566 7.06 10.15 -13.00
N ASP A 567 6.37 9.01 -13.13
CA ASP A 567 6.54 8.09 -14.27
C ASP A 567 5.55 8.31 -15.42
N LEU A 568 4.62 9.26 -15.30
CA LEU A 568 3.73 9.68 -16.39
C LEU A 568 4.46 10.52 -17.45
N GLY A 569 5.67 10.16 -17.83
CA GLY A 569 6.46 10.88 -18.81
C GLY A 569 7.94 10.53 -18.87
N GLN A 570 8.39 9.53 -18.12
CA GLN A 570 9.75 9.03 -18.31
C GLN A 570 9.80 8.20 -19.60
N ASN A 571 10.36 8.81 -20.65
CA ASN A 571 10.84 8.04 -21.78
C ASN A 571 11.90 7.05 -21.28
N PRO A 572 11.95 5.84 -21.86
CA PRO A 572 13.03 4.89 -21.57
C PRO A 572 14.39 5.60 -21.65
N SER A 573 15.30 5.28 -20.75
CA SER A 573 16.65 5.88 -20.73
C SER A 573 17.53 5.43 -21.92
N TYR A 574 16.96 4.67 -22.84
CA TYR A 574 17.62 4.11 -24.02
C TYR A 574 16.83 4.41 -25.30
N SER A 575 17.53 4.39 -26.45
CA SER A 575 16.93 4.66 -27.75
C SER A 575 16.01 3.51 -28.19
N GLN A 576 15.17 3.78 -29.21
CA GLN A 576 14.27 2.78 -29.77
C GLN A 576 15.02 1.58 -30.37
N ASP A 577 16.21 1.79 -30.95
CA ASP A 577 17.07 0.73 -31.46
C ASP A 577 17.54 -0.23 -30.37
N TYR A 578 17.80 0.29 -29.17
CA TYR A 578 18.13 -0.54 -28.01
C TYR A 578 16.90 -1.25 -27.44
N ALA A 579 15.72 -0.63 -27.45
CA ALA A 579 14.48 -1.28 -27.06
C ALA A 579 14.22 -2.54 -27.93
N GLU A 580 14.38 -2.41 -29.26
CA GLU A 580 14.25 -3.54 -30.20
C GLU A 580 15.26 -4.65 -29.88
N LYS A 581 16.52 -4.29 -29.64
CA LYS A 581 17.56 -5.27 -29.28
C LYS A 581 17.29 -5.97 -27.93
N ILE A 582 16.74 -5.24 -26.95
CA ILE A 582 16.33 -5.82 -25.67
C ILE A 582 15.23 -6.85 -25.90
N ASP A 583 14.20 -6.52 -26.68
CA ASP A 583 13.10 -7.43 -26.97
C ASP A 583 13.58 -8.66 -27.78
N GLN A 584 14.46 -8.49 -28.73
CA GLN A 584 15.08 -9.58 -29.47
C GLN A 584 15.90 -10.52 -28.58
N GLU A 585 16.67 -9.96 -27.66
CA GLU A 585 17.49 -10.72 -26.72
C GLU A 585 16.65 -11.49 -25.71
N VAL A 586 15.59 -10.86 -25.14
CA VAL A 586 14.61 -11.54 -24.28
C VAL A 586 13.97 -12.71 -25.02
N LEU A 587 13.53 -12.48 -26.27
CA LEU A 587 12.93 -13.53 -27.11
C LEU A 587 13.94 -14.67 -27.39
N ARG A 588 15.22 -14.34 -27.67
CA ARG A 588 16.28 -15.33 -27.88
C ARG A 588 16.45 -16.22 -26.65
N ILE A 589 16.56 -15.61 -25.46
CA ILE A 589 16.70 -16.35 -24.17
C ILE A 589 15.50 -17.29 -23.95
N LEU A 590 14.29 -16.80 -24.17
CA LEU A 590 13.08 -17.61 -24.01
C LEU A 590 13.01 -18.76 -25.01
N ASN A 591 13.39 -18.55 -26.28
CA ASN A 591 13.40 -19.59 -27.28
C ASN A 591 14.48 -20.65 -26.99
N GLU A 592 15.67 -20.25 -26.58
CA GLU A 592 16.73 -21.19 -26.17
C GLU A 592 16.30 -22.01 -24.95
N ALA A 593 15.68 -21.38 -23.97
CA ALA A 593 15.15 -22.07 -22.79
C ALA A 593 14.01 -23.04 -23.14
N HIS A 594 13.13 -22.65 -24.08
CA HIS A 594 12.06 -23.51 -24.57
C HIS A 594 12.64 -24.74 -25.35
N ALA A 595 13.66 -24.53 -26.21
CA ALA A 595 14.34 -25.60 -26.90
C ALA A 595 15.04 -26.57 -25.90
N LYS A 596 15.67 -26.02 -24.84
CA LYS A 596 16.32 -26.82 -23.81
C LYS A 596 15.31 -27.63 -22.97
N ALA A 597 14.16 -27.02 -22.63
CA ALA A 597 13.07 -27.73 -21.94
C ALA A 597 12.55 -28.89 -22.81
N ARG A 598 12.42 -28.68 -24.14
CA ARG A 598 11.99 -29.71 -25.09
C ARG A 598 12.99 -30.87 -25.12
N GLU A 599 14.28 -30.58 -25.26
CA GLU A 599 15.38 -31.59 -25.22
C GLU A 599 15.27 -32.45 -23.97
N ILE A 600 15.15 -31.82 -22.78
CA ILE A 600 15.07 -32.52 -21.50
C ILE A 600 13.81 -33.41 -21.41
N ILE A 601 12.64 -32.93 -21.82
CA ILE A 601 11.41 -33.70 -21.75
C ILE A 601 11.39 -34.85 -22.76
N GLU A 602 11.93 -34.67 -23.95
CA GLU A 602 12.07 -35.71 -24.98
C GLU A 602 13.04 -36.80 -24.55
N GLU A 603 14.18 -36.44 -23.93
CA GLU A 603 15.15 -37.39 -23.37
C GLU A 603 14.55 -38.24 -22.24
N HIS A 604 13.72 -37.64 -21.39
CA HIS A 604 13.09 -38.29 -20.22
C HIS A 604 11.60 -38.60 -20.44
N LYS A 605 11.18 -38.84 -21.67
CA LYS A 605 9.77 -38.99 -22.05
C LYS A 605 9.03 -40.09 -21.27
N ASP A 606 9.66 -41.22 -21.02
CA ASP A 606 9.06 -42.34 -20.31
C ASP A 606 8.86 -42.00 -18.81
N THR A 607 9.83 -41.35 -18.22
CA THR A 607 9.74 -40.91 -16.82
C THR A 607 8.72 -39.77 -16.66
N HIS A 608 8.65 -38.86 -17.63
CA HIS A 608 7.64 -37.80 -17.66
C HIS A 608 6.23 -38.39 -17.69
N LYS A 609 6.00 -39.36 -18.55
CA LYS A 609 4.73 -40.10 -18.64
C LYS A 609 4.41 -40.82 -17.34
N LEU A 610 5.38 -41.51 -16.74
CA LEU A 610 5.23 -42.25 -15.49
C LEU A 610 4.81 -41.31 -14.34
N ILE A 611 5.47 -40.18 -14.18
CA ILE A 611 5.14 -39.18 -13.16
C ILE A 611 3.73 -38.64 -13.38
N ALA A 612 3.35 -38.29 -14.62
CA ALA A 612 2.02 -37.80 -14.94
C ALA A 612 0.93 -38.83 -14.65
N GLU A 613 1.14 -40.10 -14.99
CA GLU A 613 0.19 -41.20 -14.71
C GLU A 613 0.06 -41.43 -13.19
N LYS A 614 1.16 -41.34 -12.44
CA LYS A 614 1.12 -41.44 -10.97
C LYS A 614 0.41 -40.25 -10.33
N LEU A 615 0.59 -39.03 -10.82
CA LEU A 615 -0.17 -37.87 -10.39
C LEU A 615 -1.68 -38.03 -10.63
N LEU A 616 -2.10 -38.69 -11.70
CA LEU A 616 -3.49 -38.98 -11.96
C LEU A 616 -4.06 -40.02 -10.96
N GLU A 617 -3.23 -40.93 -10.42
CA GLU A 617 -3.63 -41.94 -9.42
C GLU A 617 -3.68 -41.37 -8.00
N VAL A 618 -2.59 -40.68 -7.55
CA VAL A 618 -2.44 -40.26 -6.15
C VAL A 618 -2.63 -38.76 -5.92
N GLU A 619 -2.83 -37.96 -6.98
CA GLU A 619 -3.07 -36.52 -7.01
C GLU A 619 -1.91 -35.65 -6.50
N THR A 620 -1.05 -36.18 -5.65
CA THR A 620 0.09 -35.45 -5.04
C THR A 620 1.25 -36.39 -4.85
N LEU A 621 2.45 -35.95 -5.27
CA LEU A 621 3.71 -36.66 -5.06
C LEU A 621 4.65 -35.79 -4.23
N ASP A 622 5.33 -36.40 -3.26
CA ASP A 622 6.38 -35.77 -2.47
C ASP A 622 7.77 -35.94 -3.08
N ALA A 623 8.77 -35.24 -2.50
CA ALA A 623 10.16 -35.24 -2.99
C ALA A 623 10.75 -36.65 -3.10
N ASN A 624 10.46 -37.55 -2.15
CA ASN A 624 11.02 -38.91 -2.13
C ASN A 624 10.34 -39.81 -3.16
N GLU A 625 9.04 -39.67 -3.32
CA GLU A 625 8.24 -40.38 -4.32
C GLU A 625 8.69 -40.00 -5.73
N ILE A 626 8.85 -38.66 -5.96
CA ILE A 626 9.32 -38.12 -7.23
C ILE A 626 10.74 -38.61 -7.55
N LYS A 627 11.64 -38.55 -6.57
CA LYS A 627 13.01 -39.02 -6.74
C LYS A 627 13.09 -40.52 -7.01
N SER A 628 12.30 -41.34 -6.31
CA SER A 628 12.25 -42.79 -6.55
C SER A 628 11.71 -43.11 -7.95
N LEU A 629 10.63 -42.45 -8.39
CA LEU A 629 10.10 -42.59 -9.73
C LEU A 629 11.11 -42.20 -10.81
N PHE A 630 11.92 -41.18 -10.56
CA PHE A 630 12.96 -40.74 -11.51
C PHE A 630 14.12 -41.70 -11.58
N GLU A 631 14.63 -42.20 -10.43
CA GLU A 631 15.80 -43.06 -10.35
C GLU A 631 15.51 -44.53 -10.64
N THR A 632 14.39 -45.06 -10.15
CA THR A 632 14.09 -46.51 -10.18
C THR A 632 12.85 -46.88 -11.02
N GLY A 633 12.01 -45.90 -11.37
CA GLY A 633 10.74 -46.15 -12.06
C GLY A 633 9.65 -46.71 -11.16
N GLU A 634 9.86 -46.84 -9.86
CA GLU A 634 8.92 -47.43 -8.91
C GLU A 634 8.63 -46.48 -7.75
N MET A 635 7.41 -46.59 -7.17
CA MET A 635 7.05 -45.90 -5.93
C MET A 635 7.84 -46.50 -4.74
N PRO A 636 8.27 -45.71 -3.76
CA PRO A 636 8.92 -46.24 -2.57
C PRO A 636 7.93 -47.13 -1.77
N LYS A 637 8.45 -48.10 -1.07
CA LYS A 637 7.63 -49.00 -0.23
C LYS A 637 7.06 -48.19 0.95
N ASP A 638 5.82 -48.49 1.36
CA ASP A 638 5.11 -47.75 2.44
C ASP A 638 5.89 -47.64 3.75
N SER A 639 6.75 -48.63 4.09
CA SER A 639 7.62 -48.60 5.26
C SER A 639 8.73 -47.52 5.18
N ASP A 640 9.18 -47.20 3.96
CA ASP A 640 10.24 -46.23 3.73
C ASP A 640 9.68 -44.81 3.61
N ASN A 641 8.48 -44.69 3.08
CA ASN A 641 7.75 -43.42 2.97
C ASN A 641 7.39 -42.84 4.35
N ALA A 642 6.96 -43.68 5.29
CA ALA A 642 6.61 -43.23 6.64
C ALA A 642 7.82 -42.75 7.45
N LYS A 643 9.03 -43.31 7.20
CA LYS A 643 10.28 -42.92 7.85
C LYS A 643 10.94 -41.73 7.20
N ALA A 644 10.80 -41.56 5.88
CA ALA A 644 11.42 -40.50 5.11
C ALA A 644 10.62 -39.19 5.17
N LYS A 645 9.31 -39.27 5.37
CA LYS A 645 8.46 -38.08 5.48
C LYS A 645 8.79 -37.20 6.69
N TYR A 646 9.24 -37.80 7.79
CA TYR A 646 9.55 -37.11 9.05
C TYR A 646 10.68 -37.87 9.78
N PRO A 647 11.96 -37.74 9.37
CA PRO A 647 13.06 -38.37 10.06
C PRO A 647 13.15 -37.78 11.47
N SER A 648 12.83 -38.59 12.46
CA SER A 648 13.20 -38.34 13.84
C SER A 648 14.67 -38.68 14.00
N GLU A 649 15.60 -37.85 13.54
CA GLU A 649 16.95 -37.86 14.02
C GLU A 649 16.91 -37.41 15.47
N LYS A 650 17.04 -38.37 16.36
CA LYS A 650 17.55 -38.11 17.67
C LYS A 650 19.03 -37.72 17.48
N THR A 651 19.27 -36.46 17.33
CA THR A 651 20.58 -35.90 17.60
C THR A 651 20.76 -36.05 19.11
N ASP A 652 21.65 -36.95 19.52
CA ASP A 652 22.27 -36.96 20.83
C ASP A 652 23.19 -35.72 20.92
N ASP A 653 22.64 -34.56 20.85
CA ASP A 653 23.21 -33.32 21.33
C ASP A 653 22.51 -32.96 22.61
N SER A 654 23.01 -33.56 23.69
CA SER A 654 22.79 -33.07 25.04
C SER A 654 23.58 -31.76 25.26
N ASP A 655 23.27 -30.75 24.51
CA ASP A 655 23.49 -29.37 24.88
C ASP A 655 22.18 -28.85 25.44
N GLU A 656 22.17 -28.71 26.75
CA GLU A 656 21.14 -28.09 27.55
C GLU A 656 20.72 -26.77 26.91
N ALA A 657 19.63 -26.82 26.15
CA ALA A 657 18.98 -25.62 25.67
C ALA A 657 18.32 -24.95 26.87
N GLU A 658 19.06 -24.09 27.53
CA GLU A 658 18.51 -23.11 28.45
C GLU A 658 17.43 -22.29 27.74
N ASP A 659 16.40 -21.99 28.48
CA ASP A 659 15.11 -21.35 28.17
C ASP A 659 15.10 -20.04 27.36
N GLY A 660 16.09 -19.72 26.55
CA GLY A 660 16.18 -18.50 25.73
C GLY A 660 15.90 -18.74 24.26
N ILE A 661 14.70 -18.44 23.80
CA ILE A 661 14.29 -18.64 22.39
C ILE A 661 14.71 -17.50 21.45
N GLY A 662 15.27 -16.46 21.97
CA GLY A 662 15.94 -15.38 21.25
C GLY A 662 17.14 -14.94 22.05
N THR A 663 18.22 -14.52 21.39
CA THR A 663 19.38 -13.96 22.07
C THR A 663 18.96 -12.87 23.03
N SER A 664 19.27 -13.04 24.32
CA SER A 664 18.95 -12.03 25.33
C SER A 664 19.83 -10.80 25.13
N TYR A 665 19.44 -9.66 25.70
CA TYR A 665 20.24 -8.45 25.71
C TYR A 665 21.65 -8.71 26.27
N GLU A 666 21.74 -9.47 27.37
CA GLU A 666 22.97 -9.79 28.05
C GLU A 666 23.90 -10.68 27.19
N GLU A 667 23.33 -11.63 26.43
CA GLU A 667 24.08 -12.46 25.48
C GLU A 667 24.59 -11.68 24.26
N ILE A 668 23.82 -10.73 23.76
CA ILE A 668 24.23 -9.86 22.65
C ILE A 668 25.41 -9.00 23.09
N VAL A 669 25.35 -8.38 24.27
CA VAL A 669 26.44 -7.56 24.83
C VAL A 669 27.67 -8.40 25.07
N ALA A 670 27.53 -9.60 25.69
CA ALA A 670 28.66 -10.51 25.95
C ALA A 670 29.31 -11.01 24.66
N ASN A 671 28.56 -11.22 23.59
CA ASN A 671 29.12 -11.61 22.29
C ASN A 671 29.85 -10.45 21.60
N GLN A 672 29.36 -9.23 21.71
CA GLN A 672 30.06 -8.04 21.20
C GLN A 672 31.40 -7.84 21.93
N GLU A 673 31.43 -7.93 23.24
CA GLU A 673 32.68 -7.86 24.04
C GLU A 673 33.68 -8.94 23.64
N LYS A 674 33.24 -10.18 23.38
CA LYS A 674 34.11 -11.29 22.91
C LYS A 674 34.68 -11.03 21.52
N VAL A 675 33.91 -10.43 20.61
CA VAL A 675 34.35 -10.08 19.25
C VAL A 675 35.38 -8.95 19.30
N GLU A 676 35.19 -7.94 20.14
CA GLU A 676 36.15 -6.86 20.35
C GLU A 676 37.43 -7.33 21.00
N GLN A 677 37.34 -8.24 21.98
CA GLN A 677 38.53 -8.84 22.58
C GLN A 677 39.33 -9.72 21.61
N LYS A 678 38.66 -10.41 20.67
CA LYS A 678 39.33 -11.15 19.60
C LYS A 678 39.98 -10.21 18.59
N LYS A 679 39.36 -9.12 18.22
CA LYS A 679 39.89 -8.09 17.32
C LYS A 679 41.12 -7.42 17.93
N ASN A 680 41.04 -6.99 19.18
CA ASN A 680 42.17 -6.43 19.94
C ASN A 680 43.33 -7.43 20.17
N LYS A 681 43.06 -8.73 20.16
CA LYS A 681 44.12 -9.77 20.19
C LYS A 681 44.75 -9.95 18.81
N SER A 682 43.98 -9.88 17.73
CA SER A 682 44.54 -9.98 16.37
C SER A 682 45.40 -8.79 16.03
N ASP A 683 45.01 -7.59 16.43
CA ASP A 683 45.77 -6.35 16.17
C ASP A 683 47.05 -6.26 17.02
N ARG A 684 47.13 -6.94 18.16
CA ARG A 684 48.36 -7.08 18.94
C ARG A 684 49.37 -8.12 18.37
N PHE A 685 48.91 -9.04 17.52
CA PHE A 685 49.78 -9.99 16.84
C PHE A 685 50.33 -9.46 15.51
N THR A 686 49.69 -8.47 14.88
CA THR A 686 50.16 -7.85 13.64
C THR A 686 51.18 -6.73 13.86
N ASP A 687 51.28 -6.15 15.07
CA ASP A 687 52.25 -5.10 15.37
C ASP A 687 53.62 -5.62 15.86
N ASN A 688 53.76 -6.92 16.15
CA ASN A 688 55.02 -7.48 16.65
C ASN A 688 55.84 -8.32 15.64
N ASP A 689 55.26 -8.64 14.46
CA ASP A 689 55.95 -9.47 13.46
C ASP A 689 56.49 -8.74 12.24
N SER A 690 56.44 -7.39 12.21
CA SER A 690 56.82 -6.61 11.02
C SER A 690 58.16 -5.86 11.10
N VAL A 691 59.03 -6.10 12.07
CA VAL A 691 60.32 -5.36 12.21
C VAL A 691 61.57 -6.25 12.18
N GLU A 692 61.51 -7.58 12.26
CA GLU A 692 62.73 -8.41 12.27
C GLU A 692 63.02 -9.26 11.01
N ASP A 693 62.12 -9.36 10.02
CA ASP A 693 62.37 -10.22 8.84
C ASP A 693 62.73 -9.48 7.52
N LEU A 694 63.20 -8.22 7.59
CA LEU A 694 63.71 -7.48 6.42
C LEU A 694 65.21 -7.18 6.45
N LYS A 695 66.02 -8.07 7.06
CA LYS A 695 67.51 -7.91 7.07
C LYS A 695 68.29 -9.06 6.45
N HIS A 696 67.73 -10.00 5.77
CA HIS A 696 68.50 -11.09 5.10
C HIS A 696 67.85 -11.49 3.79
N ILE A 697 67.88 -10.63 2.75
CA ILE A 697 67.91 -11.04 1.35
C ILE A 697 68.52 -9.86 0.58
N ASP A 698 69.88 -9.76 0.61
CA ASP A 698 70.69 -9.14 -0.39
C ASP A 698 71.95 -10.00 -0.49
N GLU A 699 72.06 -10.73 -1.58
CA GLU A 699 73.23 -11.20 -2.30
C GLU A 699 72.93 -12.49 -3.07
N ASN A 700 72.92 -12.31 -4.36
CA ASN A 700 73.10 -13.25 -5.49
C ASN A 700 71.91 -13.30 -6.44
N ASP A 701 71.94 -12.56 -7.49
CA ASP A 701 72.37 -13.01 -8.83
C ASP A 701 72.43 -11.83 -9.80
N LYS A 702 73.59 -11.69 -10.40
CA LYS A 702 73.89 -10.86 -11.57
C LYS A 702 73.59 -11.66 -12.84
N SER A 703 73.05 -10.98 -13.81
CA SER A 703 73.45 -10.99 -15.22
C SER A 703 72.24 -10.85 -16.14
N GLU A 704 72.41 -9.93 -16.95
CA GLU A 704 72.43 -9.63 -18.39
C GLU A 704 71.23 -8.87 -18.88
N ASP A 705 71.50 -7.58 -19.17
CA ASP A 705 71.55 -6.93 -20.51
C ASP A 705 70.29 -7.06 -21.37
N THR A 706 69.70 -5.97 -21.75
CA THR A 706 70.04 -4.97 -22.78
C THR A 706 68.94 -3.90 -22.87
N ASP A 707 69.37 -2.61 -22.85
CA ASP A 707 69.14 -1.53 -23.81
C ASP A 707 67.73 -1.38 -24.46
N GLU A 708 67.12 -0.26 -24.40
CA GLU A 708 67.31 1.02 -25.08
C GLU A 708 66.19 2.02 -24.75
N THR A 709 66.61 3.23 -24.32
CA THR A 709 66.21 4.56 -24.81
C THR A 709 64.74 4.98 -24.81
N ASP A 710 64.39 6.04 -24.28
CA ASP A 710 64.76 7.42 -24.03
C ASP A 710 63.60 8.36 -24.34
N GLN A 711 63.56 9.48 -23.64
CA GLN A 711 62.89 10.76 -23.88
C GLN A 711 61.46 10.96 -23.36
N SER A 712 61.35 11.55 -22.19
CA SER A 712 61.29 13.03 -21.84
C SER A 712 60.31 13.86 -22.69
N SER A 713 59.36 14.47 -21.98
CA SER A 713 59.33 15.95 -21.90
C SER A 713 58.20 16.47 -21.02
N GLU A 714 58.60 17.32 -20.12
CA GLU A 714 57.84 18.34 -19.38
C GLU A 714 57.24 19.39 -20.32
N ALA A 715 56.13 20.02 -19.90
CA ALA A 715 55.96 21.47 -19.85
C ALA A 715 54.50 21.79 -19.46
N LYS A 716 54.26 22.33 -18.29
CA LYS A 716 54.14 23.77 -17.93
C LYS A 716 52.90 24.48 -18.45
N ALA A 717 52.23 25.00 -17.43
CA ALA A 717 51.14 25.95 -17.38
C ALA A 717 51.35 27.24 -18.21
N SER A 718 50.26 27.88 -18.59
CA SER A 718 50.10 29.34 -18.45
C SER A 718 48.64 29.77 -18.68
N ASP A 719 48.20 30.64 -17.76
CA ASP A 719 47.08 31.58 -17.82
C ASP A 719 47.06 32.40 -19.09
N THR A 720 45.86 32.81 -19.50
CA THR A 720 45.55 34.26 -19.68
C THR A 720 44.06 34.47 -19.99
N ASP A 721 43.54 35.50 -19.32
CA ASP A 721 42.34 36.32 -19.53
C ASP A 721 42.17 36.81 -20.98
N ASP A 722 40.97 37.06 -21.43
CA ASP A 722 40.32 38.34 -21.65
C ASP A 722 39.08 38.26 -22.58
N LYS A 723 38.01 38.83 -22.07
CA LYS A 723 37.06 39.82 -22.59
C LYS A 723 36.43 39.75 -23.99
N ASP A 724 35.12 39.98 -23.85
CA ASP A 724 34.22 40.93 -24.58
C ASP A 724 33.88 40.63 -26.06
N ASP A 725 32.70 40.63 -26.35
CA ASP A 725 31.75 41.57 -26.94
C ASP A 725 30.68 40.93 -27.90
N SER A 726 29.44 41.18 -27.52
CA SER A 726 28.29 41.72 -28.25
C SER A 726 27.86 41.23 -29.66
N ASN A 727 26.55 41.25 -29.74
CA ASN A 727 25.62 41.47 -30.87
C ASN A 727 25.11 40.22 -31.59
N ASP A 728 23.87 40.00 -31.55
CA ASP A 728 22.61 40.66 -31.98
C ASP A 728 22.06 40.04 -33.29
N ASP A 729 20.75 40.05 -33.38
CA ASP A 729 19.90 39.71 -34.53
C ASP A 729 19.63 38.21 -34.75
N GLY A 730 18.43 37.70 -34.61
CA GLY A 730 17.11 38.20 -35.03
C GLY A 730 16.45 37.16 -35.93
N VAL A 731 15.15 36.89 -35.64
CA VAL A 731 14.15 36.59 -36.68
C VAL A 731 13.74 35.12 -36.94
N GLN A 732 12.55 34.84 -36.43
CA GLN A 732 11.40 34.18 -37.06
C GLN A 732 11.30 32.65 -37.14
N ASN A 733 10.27 32.20 -36.38
CA ASN A 733 9.34 31.13 -36.74
C ASN A 733 8.63 31.36 -38.09
N PRO A 734 8.17 30.38 -38.88
CA PRO A 734 6.85 29.80 -38.57
C PRO A 734 6.62 28.32 -38.99
N LEU A 735 5.68 27.72 -38.25
CA LEU A 735 4.56 26.84 -38.70
C LEU A 735 4.81 25.75 -39.77
N ASN A 736 4.77 24.46 -39.41
CA ASN A 736 3.61 23.56 -39.72
C ASN A 736 3.63 22.35 -38.78
#